data_2c498ef643d12e8088f9d321a3d77945
#
_entry.id   2c498ef643d12e8088f9d321a3d77945
#
_cell.length_a   1.000
_cell.length_b   1.000
_cell.length_c   1.000
_cell.angle_alpha   90.00
_cell.angle_beta   90.00
_cell.angle_gamma   90.00
#
_symmetry.space_group_name_H-M   'P 1'
#
loop_
_entity.id
_entity.type
_entity.pdbx_description
1 polymer ?
#
loop_
_entity_poly.entity_id
_entity_poly.type
_entity_poly.pdbx_seq_one_letter_code
_entity_poly.pdbx_strand_id
1 'polypeptide(L)'
;MKKSISASLEELIALMLFTFSIIYRVSLVLSCGYPPGPDVGLHNSIINSIILHGDFLRNYYHMGGGYSLTHPGFHIFTSSVMLATGIPGYVAQPLVAILFSSLMVLCAFLLTRRAWNMPIAPLIAAFMVALSRYDLEMLLWGGYPNVVALTMISALFYLFLMEDVSTKMSITLISFLTGTLIFTHSLSTLVYLCIVLPLILLELLFSVKSSKTKNRRFPAKLALSISLGFIISLPFVIKVLPAYLENIKMGMFVGGIEENKEATILTRIVPISLVLASLIPGFSFIAFSKKYSGPLFLRVSLLFCLWTIVPALATQSFIFGLYTDFFRLMHFIVMPVLIFLAIFADHGIGFISRGVKFLTKPENVKKVQCIFSLILTTLILLIVPFSSLPMFAGPSSGFTIANYYHVVSSPEFQSVQWIKEKTPADAIFVSEHGYGWWVSGFGERPTLSGTDPQFLIIPHEFEAARTSRTLLDSNFILDNGLIEVRDDGGYFARYNPMLLVKSEYSMNPHPILYLNDSEITVFYNAGQKPKILDVSAAPLKDIYTKETSESVEILMTRNSSDLGITKNIRVIKDSGFCNLSIIIQPYDDVSVEYVRFIVHVNGKTLQFGRTVGILNEDAGVCGQIIFGDSIPTVRRFTDSQCVELIYNIGSSGSIEINLAIGGFIAKSMNEKYIYNALANMTYARPKLASEDASVRFFDYRRVMLEKGISFIAFKRSSYSLEKFMRNPAFQLVFLNDKVAIFKVRTSALKEEGSIG
;
A
#
# COMPACT_ATOMS: atom_id res chain seq x y z
N MET A 1 4.71 -14.26 54.38
CA MET A 1 3.81 -13.10 54.25
C MET A 1 4.41 -11.95 53.40
N LYS A 2 5.60 -11.40 53.68
CA LYS A 2 6.19 -10.31 52.86
C LYS A 2 6.37 -10.66 51.36
N LYS A 3 6.69 -11.92 51.01
CA LYS A 3 6.86 -12.36 49.60
C LYS A 3 5.52 -12.46 48.84
N SER A 4 4.41 -12.77 49.50
CA SER A 4 3.08 -12.86 48.87
C SER A 4 2.46 -11.48 48.58
N ILE A 5 2.73 -10.48 49.44
CA ILE A 5 2.21 -9.12 49.27
C ILE A 5 2.93 -8.40 48.14
N SER A 6 4.26 -8.59 47.98
CA SER A 6 4.99 -7.96 46.85
C SER A 6 4.61 -8.56 45.49
N ALA A 7 4.39 -9.86 45.40
CA ALA A 7 3.95 -10.51 44.17
C ALA A 7 2.55 -10.04 43.73
N SER A 8 1.63 -9.88 44.70
CA SER A 8 0.28 -9.37 44.41
C SER A 8 0.27 -7.90 43.95
N LEU A 9 1.21 -7.08 44.41
CA LEU A 9 1.32 -5.69 43.95
C LEU A 9 1.85 -5.57 42.55
N GLU A 10 2.87 -6.36 42.14
CA GLU A 10 3.39 -6.39 40.80
C GLU A 10 2.33 -6.84 39.80
N GLU A 11 1.56 -7.86 40.12
CA GLU A 11 0.46 -8.36 39.31
C GLU A 11 -0.67 -7.33 39.18
N LEU A 12 -0.99 -6.62 40.27
CA LEU A 12 -1.96 -5.54 40.24
C LEU A 12 -1.51 -4.39 39.31
N ILE A 13 -0.24 -3.98 39.40
CA ILE A 13 0.31 -2.93 38.51
C ILE A 13 0.27 -3.40 37.04
N ALA A 14 0.63 -4.65 36.74
CA ALA A 14 0.54 -5.19 35.40
C ALA A 14 -0.91 -5.18 34.88
N LEU A 15 -1.90 -5.50 35.71
CA LEU A 15 -3.31 -5.42 35.36
C LEU A 15 -3.76 -3.97 35.14
N MET A 16 -3.28 -3.03 35.93
CA MET A 16 -3.55 -1.59 35.72
C MET A 16 -2.95 -1.10 34.39
N LEU A 17 -1.74 -1.51 34.04
CA LEU A 17 -1.13 -1.20 32.74
C LEU A 17 -1.91 -1.80 31.59
N PHE A 18 -2.40 -3.02 31.71
CA PHE A 18 -3.28 -3.65 30.74
C PHE A 18 -4.58 -2.86 30.54
N THR A 19 -5.26 -2.50 31.63
CA THR A 19 -6.49 -1.69 31.57
C THR A 19 -6.23 -0.31 30.98
N PHE A 20 -5.17 0.36 31.39
CA PHE A 20 -4.71 1.62 30.81
C PHE A 20 -4.47 1.48 29.31
N SER A 21 -3.81 0.41 28.88
CA SER A 21 -3.54 0.10 27.48
C SER A 21 -4.83 -0.02 26.66
N ILE A 22 -5.88 -0.66 27.17
CA ILE A 22 -7.19 -0.74 26.52
C ILE A 22 -7.77 0.67 26.35
N ILE A 23 -7.85 1.44 27.42
CA ILE A 23 -8.42 2.79 27.42
C ILE A 23 -7.66 3.67 26.42
N TYR A 24 -6.33 3.63 26.47
CA TYR A 24 -5.46 4.39 25.57
C TYR A 24 -5.72 4.07 24.10
N ARG A 25 -5.74 2.78 23.74
CA ARG A 25 -5.95 2.33 22.34
C ARG A 25 -7.38 2.60 21.86
N VAL A 26 -8.38 2.41 22.71
CA VAL A 26 -9.77 2.77 22.38
C VAL A 26 -9.88 4.27 22.10
N SER A 27 -9.31 5.11 22.97
CA SER A 27 -9.32 6.56 22.78
C SER A 27 -8.65 6.97 21.47
N LEU A 28 -7.53 6.32 21.12
CA LEU A 28 -6.81 6.60 19.88
C LEU A 28 -7.64 6.22 18.64
N VAL A 29 -8.14 4.99 18.60
CA VAL A 29 -8.83 4.46 17.40
C VAL A 29 -10.21 5.11 17.21
N LEU A 30 -10.93 5.38 18.29
CA LEU A 30 -12.26 5.99 18.21
C LEU A 30 -12.25 7.52 18.14
N SER A 31 -11.09 8.18 18.27
CA SER A 31 -10.96 9.63 18.15
C SER A 31 -11.44 10.18 16.79
N CYS A 32 -11.42 9.33 15.76
CA CYS A 32 -11.82 9.67 14.40
C CYS A 32 -13.33 9.44 14.11
N GLY A 33 -14.11 8.98 15.07
CA GLY A 33 -15.54 8.62 14.91
C GLY A 33 -15.75 7.26 14.23
N TYR A 34 -15.06 7.01 13.13
CA TYR A 34 -14.93 5.69 12.49
C TYR A 34 -13.49 5.20 12.63
N PRO A 35 -13.26 3.87 12.75
CA PRO A 35 -11.90 3.36 12.86
C PRO A 35 -11.09 3.75 11.62
N PRO A 36 -9.86 4.24 11.80
CA PRO A 36 -8.98 4.51 10.69
C PRO A 36 -8.56 3.21 10.01
N GLY A 37 -8.08 3.34 8.78
CA GLY A 37 -7.55 2.22 8.00
C GLY A 37 -8.48 1.74 6.90
N PRO A 38 -7.92 1.50 5.71
CA PRO A 38 -8.66 0.97 4.58
C PRO A 38 -9.13 -0.46 4.82
N ASP A 39 -8.33 -1.28 5.51
CA ASP A 39 -8.54 -2.72 5.69
C ASP A 39 -9.80 -3.05 6.51
N VAL A 40 -10.36 -2.11 7.25
CA VAL A 40 -11.60 -2.29 8.02
C VAL A 40 -12.75 -2.71 7.12
N GLY A 41 -12.88 -2.09 5.94
CA GLY A 41 -13.89 -2.47 4.95
C GLY A 41 -13.63 -3.85 4.37
N LEU A 42 -12.37 -4.17 4.05
CA LEU A 42 -11.94 -5.48 3.58
C LEU A 42 -12.31 -6.58 4.60
N HIS A 43 -11.95 -6.38 5.85
CA HIS A 43 -12.28 -7.34 6.91
C HIS A 43 -13.79 -7.50 7.08
N ASN A 44 -14.56 -6.40 6.96
CA ASN A 44 -16.01 -6.50 7.05
C ASN A 44 -16.64 -7.29 5.90
N SER A 45 -16.08 -7.22 4.68
CA SER A 45 -16.53 -8.05 3.56
C SER A 45 -16.40 -9.54 3.86
N ILE A 46 -15.26 -9.94 4.47
CA ILE A 46 -15.03 -11.34 4.86
C ILE A 46 -15.96 -11.74 6.00
N ILE A 47 -16.13 -10.88 7.00
CA ILE A 47 -17.04 -11.12 8.13
C ILE A 47 -18.48 -11.32 7.63
N ASN A 48 -18.94 -10.46 6.71
CA ASN A 48 -20.26 -10.59 6.12
C ASN A 48 -20.42 -11.92 5.34
N SER A 49 -19.40 -12.33 4.59
CA SER A 49 -19.39 -13.63 3.91
C SER A 49 -19.54 -14.79 4.90
N ILE A 50 -18.87 -14.73 6.03
CA ILE A 50 -18.97 -15.72 7.11
C ILE A 50 -20.40 -15.74 7.70
N ILE A 51 -20.94 -14.57 8.03
CA ILE A 51 -22.26 -14.45 8.68
C ILE A 51 -23.39 -14.85 7.74
N LEU A 52 -23.34 -14.41 6.48
CA LEU A 52 -24.44 -14.59 5.52
C LEU A 52 -24.39 -15.95 4.82
N HIS A 53 -23.20 -16.49 4.56
CA HIS A 53 -23.02 -17.68 3.74
C HIS A 53 -22.39 -18.86 4.49
N GLY A 54 -21.89 -18.67 5.71
CA GLY A 54 -21.15 -19.68 6.47
C GLY A 54 -19.84 -20.11 5.81
N ASP A 55 -19.34 -19.33 4.84
CA ASP A 55 -18.16 -19.65 4.06
C ASP A 55 -17.06 -18.63 4.28
N PHE A 56 -15.91 -19.10 4.76
CA PHE A 56 -14.74 -18.29 5.03
C PHE A 56 -13.62 -18.45 3.99
N LEU A 57 -13.87 -19.18 2.91
CA LEU A 57 -12.91 -19.44 1.84
C LEU A 57 -13.27 -18.77 0.51
N ARG A 58 -14.50 -18.27 0.37
CA ARG A 58 -14.91 -17.52 -0.81
C ARG A 58 -14.31 -16.14 -0.81
N ASN A 59 -13.96 -15.68 -2.00
CA ASN A 59 -13.80 -14.27 -2.23
C ASN A 59 -15.17 -13.60 -2.01
N TYR A 60 -15.11 -12.55 -1.29
CA TYR A 60 -16.21 -11.67 -0.96
C TYR A 60 -16.43 -10.68 -2.11
N TYR A 61 -17.26 -9.68 -1.91
CA TYR A 61 -17.81 -8.76 -2.90
C TYR A 61 -16.84 -7.97 -3.78
N HIS A 62 -15.60 -8.35 -3.94
CA HIS A 62 -14.65 -7.69 -4.83
C HIS A 62 -13.72 -8.72 -5.47
N MET A 63 -12.92 -8.27 -6.46
CA MET A 63 -11.84 -9.05 -7.07
C MET A 63 -12.30 -10.20 -7.94
N GLY A 64 -13.53 -10.15 -8.44
CA GLY A 64 -14.01 -11.06 -9.47
C GLY A 64 -14.27 -12.51 -9.03
N GLY A 65 -14.28 -12.79 -7.73
CA GLY A 65 -14.46 -14.14 -7.19
C GLY A 65 -13.16 -14.95 -7.17
N GLY A 66 -13.22 -16.13 -6.55
CA GLY A 66 -12.07 -17.01 -6.35
C GLY A 66 -11.81 -17.28 -4.87
N TYR A 67 -10.64 -17.84 -4.55
CA TYR A 67 -10.29 -18.14 -3.17
C TYR A 67 -9.65 -16.92 -2.49
N SER A 68 -10.11 -16.59 -1.30
CA SER A 68 -9.45 -15.62 -0.45
C SER A 68 -8.15 -16.21 0.10
N LEU A 69 -7.04 -15.49 -0.06
CA LEU A 69 -5.78 -15.80 0.63
C LEU A 69 -5.73 -15.18 2.04
N THR A 70 -6.76 -14.45 2.44
CA THR A 70 -6.85 -13.89 3.77
C THR A 70 -7.22 -14.98 4.77
N HIS A 71 -6.41 -15.13 5.79
CA HIS A 71 -6.62 -16.12 6.84
C HIS A 71 -7.82 -15.73 7.73
N PRO A 72 -8.81 -16.63 7.95
CA PRO A 72 -10.10 -16.23 8.50
C PRO A 72 -10.17 -16.17 10.03
N GLY A 73 -9.12 -16.52 10.78
CA GLY A 73 -9.21 -16.68 12.23
C GLY A 73 -9.70 -15.43 12.98
N PHE A 74 -9.14 -14.26 12.65
CA PHE A 74 -9.62 -12.99 13.18
C PHE A 74 -11.08 -12.72 12.83
N HIS A 75 -11.47 -13.00 11.58
CA HIS A 75 -12.81 -12.73 11.06
C HIS A 75 -13.86 -13.63 11.69
N ILE A 76 -13.55 -14.93 11.90
CA ILE A 76 -14.42 -15.89 12.60
C ILE A 76 -14.65 -15.44 14.05
N PHE A 77 -13.57 -15.03 14.74
CA PHE A 77 -13.69 -14.55 16.12
C PHE A 77 -14.52 -13.27 16.19
N THR A 78 -14.26 -12.31 15.30
CA THR A 78 -14.99 -11.04 15.25
C THR A 78 -16.46 -11.24 14.88
N SER A 79 -16.77 -12.11 13.90
CA SER A 79 -18.16 -12.45 13.54
C SER A 79 -18.91 -13.07 14.73
N SER A 80 -18.24 -13.92 15.51
CA SER A 80 -18.82 -14.51 16.72
C SER A 80 -19.15 -13.42 17.78
N VAL A 81 -18.26 -12.43 17.95
CA VAL A 81 -18.50 -11.29 18.84
C VAL A 81 -19.69 -10.45 18.33
N MET A 82 -19.76 -10.17 17.03
CA MET A 82 -20.88 -9.42 16.43
C MET A 82 -22.22 -10.14 16.63
N LEU A 83 -22.25 -11.44 16.38
CA LEU A 83 -23.46 -12.26 16.56
C LEU A 83 -23.91 -12.34 18.02
N ALA A 84 -22.95 -12.40 18.95
CA ALA A 84 -23.24 -12.47 20.39
C ALA A 84 -23.69 -11.13 20.98
N THR A 85 -23.19 -10.00 20.45
CA THR A 85 -23.40 -8.68 21.07
C THR A 85 -24.29 -7.77 20.27
N GLY A 86 -24.49 -8.01 18.97
CA GLY A 86 -25.22 -7.11 18.06
C GLY A 86 -24.49 -5.84 17.68
N ILE A 87 -23.22 -5.65 18.10
CA ILE A 87 -22.45 -4.45 17.74
C ILE A 87 -22.04 -4.47 16.26
N PRO A 88 -22.00 -3.30 15.57
CA PRO A 88 -21.64 -3.24 14.17
C PRO A 88 -20.15 -3.56 13.93
N GLY A 89 -19.84 -4.08 12.73
CA GLY A 89 -18.49 -4.55 12.39
C GLY A 89 -17.40 -3.49 12.53
N TYR A 90 -17.65 -2.23 12.21
CA TYR A 90 -16.68 -1.15 12.38
C TYR A 90 -16.36 -0.81 13.85
N VAL A 91 -17.16 -1.33 14.81
CA VAL A 91 -16.88 -1.24 16.25
C VAL A 91 -16.27 -2.56 16.75
N ALA A 92 -16.83 -3.71 16.34
CA ALA A 92 -16.38 -5.02 16.81
C ALA A 92 -14.91 -5.30 16.44
N GLN A 93 -14.54 -5.02 15.20
CA GLN A 93 -13.19 -5.29 14.68
C GLN A 93 -12.09 -4.60 15.49
N PRO A 94 -12.11 -3.26 15.65
CA PRO A 94 -11.08 -2.59 16.44
C PRO A 94 -11.10 -2.99 17.90
N LEU A 95 -12.27 -3.23 18.51
CA LEU A 95 -12.34 -3.68 19.92
C LEU A 95 -11.68 -5.04 20.12
N VAL A 96 -11.90 -5.99 19.21
CA VAL A 96 -11.22 -7.29 19.25
C VAL A 96 -9.72 -7.11 19.10
N ALA A 97 -9.27 -6.35 18.12
CA ALA A 97 -7.85 -6.10 17.90
C ALA A 97 -7.19 -5.36 19.10
N ILE A 98 -7.86 -4.38 19.68
CA ILE A 98 -7.40 -3.65 20.87
C ILE A 98 -7.27 -4.58 22.08
N LEU A 99 -8.21 -5.50 22.28
CA LEU A 99 -8.11 -6.48 23.35
C LEU A 99 -6.83 -7.32 23.21
N PHE A 100 -6.59 -7.88 22.00
CA PHE A 100 -5.37 -8.68 21.75
C PHE A 100 -4.09 -7.83 21.85
N SER A 101 -4.08 -6.63 21.28
CA SER A 101 -2.97 -5.69 21.41
C SER A 101 -2.65 -5.38 22.88
N SER A 102 -3.67 -5.20 23.71
CA SER A 102 -3.49 -4.96 25.15
C SER A 102 -3.03 -6.21 25.89
N LEU A 103 -3.45 -7.42 25.46
CA LEU A 103 -2.92 -8.67 26.03
C LEU A 103 -1.42 -8.84 25.82
N MET A 104 -0.82 -8.22 24.78
CA MET A 104 0.64 -8.19 24.62
C MET A 104 1.36 -7.57 25.83
N VAL A 105 0.72 -6.62 26.51
CA VAL A 105 1.26 -6.01 27.76
C VAL A 105 1.46 -7.08 28.83
N LEU A 106 0.43 -7.93 29.02
CA LEU A 106 0.52 -9.05 29.97
C LEU A 106 1.53 -10.11 29.51
N CYS A 107 1.58 -10.39 28.21
CA CYS A 107 2.58 -11.31 27.64
C CYS A 107 4.01 -10.80 27.91
N ALA A 108 4.28 -9.51 27.71
CA ALA A 108 5.58 -8.91 27.99
C ALA A 108 5.97 -9.03 29.47
N PHE A 109 5.03 -8.72 30.36
CA PHE A 109 5.21 -8.89 31.81
C PHE A 109 5.56 -10.33 32.17
N LEU A 110 4.73 -11.29 31.74
CA LEU A 110 4.86 -12.70 32.08
C LEU A 110 6.13 -13.32 31.48
N LEU A 111 6.44 -13.00 30.21
CA LEU A 111 7.66 -13.46 29.54
C LEU A 111 8.91 -12.98 30.28
N THR A 112 8.98 -11.68 30.56
CA THR A 112 10.14 -11.08 31.24
C THR A 112 10.31 -11.63 32.65
N ARG A 113 9.22 -11.76 33.40
CA ARG A 113 9.22 -12.32 34.77
C ARG A 113 9.68 -13.78 34.76
N ARG A 114 9.20 -14.58 33.82
CA ARG A 114 9.53 -16.01 33.73
C ARG A 114 10.95 -16.24 33.26
N ALA A 115 11.40 -15.46 32.25
CA ALA A 115 12.70 -15.62 31.63
C ALA A 115 13.86 -15.24 32.55
N TRP A 116 13.77 -14.13 33.29
CA TRP A 116 14.90 -13.57 34.03
C TRP A 116 14.66 -13.38 35.53
N ASN A 117 13.43 -13.47 36.02
CA ASN A 117 13.07 -13.30 37.41
C ASN A 117 13.71 -12.03 38.07
N MET A 118 13.65 -10.91 37.31
CA MET A 118 14.15 -9.60 37.71
C MET A 118 13.06 -8.81 38.44
N PRO A 119 13.39 -7.87 39.36
CA PRO A 119 12.38 -7.22 40.16
C PRO A 119 11.59 -6.13 39.48
N ILE A 120 12.18 -5.40 38.51
CA ILE A 120 11.56 -4.20 37.89
C ILE A 120 11.36 -4.40 36.40
N ALA A 121 12.24 -5.14 35.69
CA ALA A 121 12.21 -5.36 34.26
C ALA A 121 10.83 -5.81 33.72
N PRO A 122 10.07 -6.71 34.40
CA PRO A 122 8.74 -7.11 33.91
C PRO A 122 7.75 -5.94 33.79
N LEU A 123 7.77 -5.04 34.78
CA LEU A 123 6.90 -3.86 34.80
C LEU A 123 7.33 -2.81 33.78
N ILE A 124 8.65 -2.59 33.59
CA ILE A 124 9.17 -1.71 32.54
C ILE A 124 8.79 -2.25 31.19
N ALA A 125 8.96 -3.56 30.92
CA ALA A 125 8.59 -4.19 29.65
C ALA A 125 7.09 -4.01 29.36
N ALA A 126 6.24 -4.29 30.35
CA ALA A 126 4.79 -4.09 30.24
C ALA A 126 4.43 -2.64 29.90
N PHE A 127 5.04 -1.68 30.59
CA PHE A 127 4.83 -0.26 30.36
C PHE A 127 5.27 0.17 28.96
N MET A 128 6.45 -0.25 28.52
CA MET A 128 6.97 0.06 27.19
C MET A 128 6.07 -0.52 26.08
N VAL A 129 5.57 -1.74 26.24
CA VAL A 129 4.62 -2.35 25.29
C VAL A 129 3.27 -1.64 25.32
N ALA A 130 2.79 -1.20 26.51
CA ALA A 130 1.53 -0.47 26.64
C ALA A 130 1.50 0.82 25.78
N LEU A 131 2.66 1.46 25.61
CA LEU A 131 2.83 2.71 24.86
C LEU A 131 3.60 2.56 23.53
N SER A 132 3.85 1.32 23.10
CA SER A 132 4.56 1.04 21.84
C SER A 132 3.83 1.65 20.65
N ARG A 133 4.56 2.37 19.80
CA ARG A 133 4.05 2.98 18.59
C ARG A 133 3.72 1.92 17.52
N TYR A 134 4.48 0.85 17.44
CA TYR A 134 4.41 -0.06 16.29
C TYR A 134 3.11 -0.86 16.21
N ASP A 135 2.65 -1.40 17.32
CA ASP A 135 1.36 -2.09 17.34
C ASP A 135 0.17 -1.12 17.26
N LEU A 136 0.33 0.11 17.76
CA LEU A 136 -0.65 1.19 17.57
C LEU A 136 -0.80 1.56 16.09
N GLU A 137 0.28 1.64 15.35
CA GLU A 137 0.24 1.92 13.92
C GLU A 137 -0.52 0.83 13.16
N MET A 138 -0.32 -0.45 13.50
CA MET A 138 -1.10 -1.55 12.93
C MET A 138 -2.60 -1.43 13.22
N LEU A 139 -3.00 -0.97 14.39
CA LEU A 139 -4.40 -0.69 14.70
C LEU A 139 -4.96 0.44 13.83
N LEU A 140 -4.13 1.43 13.47
CA LEU A 140 -4.54 2.59 12.68
C LEU A 140 -4.72 2.26 11.20
N TRP A 141 -3.93 1.36 10.61
CA TRP A 141 -4.16 0.98 9.21
C TRP A 141 -5.20 -0.14 9.03
N GLY A 142 -5.62 -0.80 10.11
CA GLY A 142 -6.54 -1.93 10.07
C GLY A 142 -5.85 -3.30 10.04
N GLY A 143 -4.56 -3.41 10.38
CA GLY A 143 -3.80 -4.66 10.42
C GLY A 143 -4.18 -5.59 11.57
N TYR A 144 -5.46 -5.74 11.84
CA TYR A 144 -6.01 -6.45 13.01
C TYR A 144 -5.60 -7.92 13.10
N PRO A 145 -5.64 -8.71 12.01
CA PRO A 145 -5.19 -10.11 12.07
C PRO A 145 -3.72 -10.23 12.47
N ASN A 146 -2.87 -9.28 12.06
CA ASN A 146 -1.45 -9.27 12.41
C ASN A 146 -1.26 -9.00 13.92
N VAL A 147 -1.98 -8.02 14.48
CA VAL A 147 -1.96 -7.71 15.92
C VAL A 147 -2.36 -8.93 16.75
N VAL A 148 -3.44 -9.62 16.35
CA VAL A 148 -3.89 -10.84 17.02
C VAL A 148 -2.81 -11.93 16.96
N ALA A 149 -2.20 -12.12 15.79
CA ALA A 149 -1.15 -13.12 15.59
C ALA A 149 0.13 -12.83 16.40
N LEU A 150 0.56 -11.56 16.51
CA LEU A 150 1.69 -11.16 17.36
C LEU A 150 1.44 -11.48 18.84
N THR A 151 0.22 -11.26 19.29
CA THR A 151 -0.18 -11.64 20.65
C THR A 151 -0.11 -13.15 20.87
N MET A 152 -0.60 -13.93 19.88
CA MET A 152 -0.53 -15.40 19.93
C MET A 152 0.91 -15.91 19.96
N ILE A 153 1.81 -15.33 19.15
CA ILE A 153 3.25 -15.66 19.17
C ILE A 153 3.85 -15.41 20.56
N SER A 154 3.55 -14.26 21.15
CA SER A 154 4.05 -13.91 22.47
C SER A 154 3.53 -14.87 23.54
N ALA A 155 2.26 -15.27 23.47
CA ALA A 155 1.66 -16.25 24.35
C ALA A 155 2.27 -17.66 24.17
N LEU A 156 2.51 -18.08 22.91
CA LEU A 156 3.19 -19.34 22.59
C LEU A 156 4.59 -19.37 23.19
N PHE A 157 5.37 -18.30 23.04
CA PHE A 157 6.71 -18.23 23.61
C PHE A 157 6.70 -18.24 25.15
N TYR A 158 5.70 -17.64 25.77
CA TYR A 158 5.49 -17.80 27.21
C TYR A 158 5.23 -19.25 27.59
N LEU A 159 4.35 -19.96 26.87
CA LEU A 159 4.07 -21.38 27.11
C LEU A 159 5.30 -22.29 26.94
N PHE A 160 6.26 -21.93 26.05
CA PHE A 160 7.52 -22.65 25.89
C PHE A 160 8.40 -22.57 27.16
N LEU A 161 8.26 -21.51 27.92
CA LEU A 161 9.02 -21.29 29.17
C LEU A 161 8.33 -21.86 30.42
N MET A 162 7.07 -22.30 30.30
CA MET A 162 6.33 -22.90 31.42
C MET A 162 6.76 -24.35 31.64
N GLU A 163 7.42 -24.63 32.76
CA GLU A 163 7.79 -25.96 33.21
C GLU A 163 6.78 -26.56 34.22
N ASP A 164 5.97 -25.71 34.83
CA ASP A 164 5.05 -26.06 35.93
C ASP A 164 3.73 -26.65 35.43
N VAL A 165 3.45 -26.56 34.12
CA VAL A 165 2.25 -27.10 33.47
C VAL A 165 2.47 -28.57 33.09
N SER A 166 1.47 -29.41 33.33
CA SER A 166 1.56 -30.81 32.87
C SER A 166 1.89 -30.94 31.38
N THR A 167 2.66 -31.94 31.01
CA THR A 167 3.09 -32.13 29.63
C THR A 167 1.90 -32.23 28.66
N LYS A 168 0.82 -32.90 29.04
CA LYS A 168 -0.41 -33.02 28.24
C LYS A 168 -1.06 -31.66 28.00
N MET A 169 -1.27 -30.87 29.08
CA MET A 169 -1.87 -29.55 28.99
C MET A 169 -1.03 -28.61 28.12
N SER A 170 0.30 -28.61 28.31
CA SER A 170 1.21 -27.82 27.51
C SER A 170 1.17 -28.18 26.01
N ILE A 171 1.16 -29.49 25.67
CA ILE A 171 1.01 -29.93 24.28
C ILE A 171 -0.32 -29.44 23.71
N THR A 172 -1.42 -29.62 24.42
CA THR A 172 -2.74 -29.20 23.96
C THR A 172 -2.81 -27.70 23.70
N LEU A 173 -2.34 -26.86 24.63
CA LEU A 173 -2.37 -25.41 24.50
C LEU A 173 -1.49 -24.93 23.35
N ILE A 174 -0.26 -25.45 23.23
CA ILE A 174 0.65 -25.06 22.15
C ILE A 174 0.09 -25.51 20.81
N SER A 175 -0.45 -26.72 20.69
CA SER A 175 -1.05 -27.22 19.46
C SER A 175 -2.24 -26.38 19.01
N PHE A 176 -3.15 -26.09 19.94
CA PHE A 176 -4.34 -25.29 19.65
C PHE A 176 -3.96 -23.86 19.22
N LEU A 177 -3.07 -23.19 19.96
CA LEU A 177 -2.62 -21.84 19.62
C LEU A 177 -1.82 -21.80 18.31
N THR A 178 -1.00 -22.82 18.01
CA THR A 178 -0.29 -22.92 16.73
C THR A 178 -1.27 -23.10 15.57
N GLY A 179 -2.27 -23.98 15.71
CA GLY A 179 -3.33 -24.14 14.73
C GLY A 179 -4.11 -22.84 14.51
N THR A 180 -4.49 -22.17 15.59
CA THR A 180 -5.19 -20.87 15.52
C THR A 180 -4.32 -19.78 14.87
N LEU A 181 -3.02 -19.74 15.15
CA LEU A 181 -2.09 -18.81 14.51
C LEU A 181 -2.04 -19.00 12.98
N ILE A 182 -1.99 -20.28 12.52
CA ILE A 182 -2.04 -20.62 11.10
C ILE A 182 -3.35 -20.12 10.48
N PHE A 183 -4.48 -20.23 11.18
CA PHE A 183 -5.75 -19.69 10.72
C PHE A 183 -5.83 -18.16 10.73
N THR A 184 -4.96 -17.47 11.48
CA THR A 184 -5.10 -16.02 11.72
C THR A 184 -4.28 -15.17 10.77
N HIS A 185 -3.00 -15.54 10.50
CA HIS A 185 -2.13 -14.67 9.70
C HIS A 185 -0.94 -15.43 9.08
N SER A 186 -0.81 -15.38 7.76
CA SER A 186 0.20 -16.14 7.01
C SER A 186 1.64 -15.73 7.32
N LEU A 187 1.95 -14.43 7.22
CA LEU A 187 3.31 -13.92 7.48
C LEU A 187 3.74 -14.22 8.92
N SER A 188 2.84 -14.02 9.89
CA SER A 188 3.12 -14.32 11.30
C SER A 188 3.39 -15.79 11.53
N THR A 189 2.65 -16.67 10.86
CA THR A 189 2.90 -18.12 10.88
C THR A 189 4.28 -18.45 10.31
N LEU A 190 4.63 -17.87 9.18
CA LEU A 190 5.95 -18.08 8.56
C LEU A 190 7.09 -17.64 9.49
N VAL A 191 7.02 -16.42 10.03
CA VAL A 191 8.04 -15.89 10.97
C VAL A 191 8.13 -16.76 12.22
N TYR A 192 6.98 -17.16 12.79
CA TYR A 192 6.93 -18.06 13.93
C TYR A 192 7.66 -19.39 13.65
N LEU A 193 7.39 -20.01 12.51
CA LEU A 193 8.05 -21.27 12.12
C LEU A 193 9.55 -21.08 11.88
N CYS A 194 9.96 -19.99 11.25
CA CYS A 194 11.37 -19.67 11.04
C CYS A 194 12.12 -19.41 12.37
N ILE A 195 11.43 -19.09 13.46
CA ILE A 195 11.99 -18.98 14.81
C ILE A 195 12.03 -20.35 15.49
N VAL A 196 10.91 -21.07 15.45
CA VAL A 196 10.72 -22.26 16.28
C VAL A 196 11.40 -23.50 15.72
N LEU A 197 11.47 -23.67 14.40
CA LEU A 197 12.17 -24.82 13.80
C LEU A 197 13.68 -24.81 14.12
N PRO A 198 14.42 -23.69 13.95
CA PRO A 198 15.79 -23.59 14.43
C PRO A 198 15.93 -23.78 15.94
N LEU A 199 14.97 -23.27 16.75
CA LEU A 199 14.99 -23.49 18.19
C LEU A 199 14.95 -25.00 18.54
N ILE A 200 14.05 -25.75 17.92
CA ILE A 200 13.96 -27.21 18.10
C ILE A 200 15.28 -27.89 17.71
N LEU A 201 15.83 -27.52 16.56
CA LEU A 201 17.08 -28.10 16.04
C LEU A 201 18.26 -27.82 17.01
N LEU A 202 18.43 -26.58 17.43
CA LEU A 202 19.50 -26.20 18.34
C LEU A 202 19.34 -26.88 19.71
N GLU A 203 18.13 -26.93 20.27
CA GLU A 203 17.87 -27.66 21.51
C GLU A 203 18.16 -29.17 21.38
N LEU A 204 17.86 -29.79 20.24
CA LEU A 204 18.22 -31.19 19.97
C LEU A 204 19.74 -31.35 19.91
N LEU A 205 20.46 -30.50 19.20
CA LEU A 205 21.93 -30.56 19.09
C LEU A 205 22.59 -30.39 20.45
N PHE A 206 22.16 -29.47 21.27
CA PHE A 206 22.70 -29.29 22.64
C PHE A 206 22.31 -30.46 23.56
N SER A 207 21.14 -31.07 23.37
CA SER A 207 20.70 -32.21 24.15
C SER A 207 21.50 -33.49 23.86
N VAL A 208 21.99 -33.68 22.63
CA VAL A 208 22.85 -34.79 22.23
C VAL A 208 24.22 -34.70 22.92
N LYS A 209 24.78 -33.51 23.06
CA LYS A 209 26.05 -33.28 23.78
C LYS A 209 25.96 -33.51 25.28
N SER A 210 24.74 -33.34 25.84
CA SER A 210 24.48 -33.52 27.27
C SER A 210 23.95 -34.95 27.48
N SER A 211 24.66 -35.82 28.18
CA SER A 211 24.27 -37.22 28.46
C SER A 211 22.97 -37.35 29.31
N LYS A 212 22.29 -36.25 29.65
CA LYS A 212 21.10 -36.24 30.49
C LYS A 212 19.82 -36.40 29.63
N THR A 213 19.17 -37.54 29.70
CA THR A 213 17.90 -37.87 29.00
C THR A 213 16.77 -36.87 29.27
N LYS A 214 16.80 -36.14 30.37
CA LYS A 214 15.79 -35.12 30.73
C LYS A 214 15.78 -33.94 29.74
N ASN A 215 16.90 -33.63 29.06
CA ASN A 215 17.01 -32.51 28.14
C ASN A 215 16.32 -32.77 26.77
N ARG A 216 16.12 -34.02 26.37
CA ARG A 216 15.49 -34.38 25.07
C ARG A 216 13.95 -34.23 25.06
N ARG A 217 13.31 -34.15 26.24
CA ARG A 217 11.84 -34.09 26.35
C ARG A 217 11.24 -32.79 25.80
N PHE A 218 11.93 -31.66 25.95
CA PHE A 218 11.41 -30.36 25.52
C PHE A 218 11.32 -30.23 23.99
N PRO A 219 12.39 -30.44 23.19
CA PRO A 219 12.30 -30.32 21.74
C PRO A 219 11.32 -31.33 21.13
N ALA A 220 11.23 -32.56 21.66
CA ALA A 220 10.26 -33.54 21.21
C ALA A 220 8.81 -33.11 21.51
N LYS A 221 8.57 -32.56 22.70
CA LYS A 221 7.25 -32.01 23.09
C LYS A 221 6.87 -30.85 22.13
N LEU A 222 7.80 -29.96 21.85
CA LEU A 222 7.55 -28.80 20.99
C LEU A 222 7.28 -29.22 19.55
N ALA A 223 8.10 -30.14 19.02
CA ALA A 223 7.90 -30.70 17.68
C ALA A 223 6.52 -31.39 17.55
N LEU A 224 6.14 -32.20 18.51
CA LEU A 224 4.82 -32.85 18.55
C LEU A 224 3.71 -31.81 18.59
N SER A 225 3.83 -30.78 19.41
CA SER A 225 2.81 -29.74 19.55
C SER A 225 2.60 -28.97 18.24
N ILE A 226 3.68 -28.62 17.54
CA ILE A 226 3.62 -27.91 16.25
C ILE A 226 3.00 -28.83 15.20
N SER A 227 3.42 -30.11 15.13
CA SER A 227 2.84 -31.07 14.19
C SER A 227 1.33 -31.24 14.40
N LEU A 228 0.88 -31.33 15.66
CA LEU A 228 -0.54 -31.38 15.97
C LEU A 228 -1.27 -30.08 15.60
N GLY A 229 -0.64 -28.92 15.81
CA GLY A 229 -1.17 -27.62 15.36
C GLY A 229 -1.37 -27.57 13.84
N PHE A 230 -0.42 -28.09 13.08
CA PHE A 230 -0.55 -28.26 11.62
C PHE A 230 -1.70 -29.21 11.25
N ILE A 231 -1.83 -30.35 11.95
CA ILE A 231 -2.93 -31.30 11.70
C ILE A 231 -4.28 -30.64 11.94
N ILE A 232 -4.42 -29.83 13.01
CA ILE A 232 -5.65 -29.06 13.30
C ILE A 232 -5.98 -28.09 12.15
N SER A 233 -4.98 -27.43 11.58
CA SER A 233 -5.16 -26.47 10.49
C SER A 233 -5.15 -27.10 9.09
N LEU A 234 -4.86 -28.38 8.96
CA LEU A 234 -4.67 -29.07 7.68
C LEU A 234 -5.84 -28.91 6.70
N PRO A 235 -7.14 -28.99 7.11
CA PRO A 235 -8.25 -28.80 6.19
C PRO A 235 -8.23 -27.41 5.51
N PHE A 236 -7.84 -26.38 6.24
CA PHE A 236 -7.68 -25.04 5.70
C PHE A 236 -6.45 -24.96 4.77
N VAL A 237 -5.30 -25.45 5.23
CA VAL A 237 -4.03 -25.41 4.46
C VAL A 237 -4.18 -26.09 3.11
N ILE A 238 -4.81 -27.28 3.05
CA ILE A 238 -5.06 -28.01 1.79
C ILE A 238 -5.88 -27.16 0.81
N LYS A 239 -6.88 -26.43 1.29
CA LYS A 239 -7.74 -25.60 0.43
C LYS A 239 -7.06 -24.35 -0.12
N VAL A 240 -6.20 -23.71 0.66
CA VAL A 240 -5.52 -22.45 0.24
C VAL A 240 -4.18 -22.70 -0.46
N LEU A 241 -3.56 -23.85 -0.25
CA LEU A 241 -2.23 -24.18 -0.80
C LEU A 241 -2.15 -24.05 -2.34
N PRO A 242 -3.13 -24.51 -3.15
CA PRO A 242 -3.09 -24.34 -4.59
C PRO A 242 -2.99 -22.88 -5.01
N ALA A 243 -3.77 -21.99 -4.38
CA ALA A 243 -3.74 -20.56 -4.67
C ALA A 243 -2.41 -19.92 -4.29
N TYR A 244 -1.82 -20.31 -3.16
CA TYR A 244 -0.47 -19.87 -2.79
C TYR A 244 0.60 -20.34 -3.79
N LEU A 245 0.54 -21.59 -4.23
CA LEU A 245 1.49 -22.12 -5.22
C LEU A 245 1.34 -21.44 -6.58
N GLU A 246 0.14 -21.11 -6.99
CA GLU A 246 -0.12 -20.37 -8.23
C GLU A 246 0.47 -18.94 -8.14
N ASN A 247 0.23 -18.24 -7.03
CA ASN A 247 0.78 -16.92 -6.80
C ASN A 247 2.32 -16.91 -6.75
N ILE A 248 2.94 -17.93 -6.15
CA ILE A 248 4.40 -18.08 -6.16
C ILE A 248 4.92 -18.26 -7.59
N LYS A 249 4.25 -19.09 -8.41
CA LYS A 249 4.62 -19.28 -9.82
C LYS A 249 4.50 -18.01 -10.66
N MET A 250 3.52 -17.16 -10.36
CA MET A 250 3.32 -15.86 -11.03
C MET A 250 4.25 -14.76 -10.54
N GLY A 251 5.16 -15.04 -9.60
CA GLY A 251 6.11 -14.06 -9.10
C GLY A 251 5.55 -13.14 -8.01
N MET A 252 4.66 -13.63 -7.16
CA MET A 252 4.07 -12.90 -6.03
C MET A 252 5.09 -12.14 -5.17
N PHE A 253 6.31 -12.64 -5.08
CA PHE A 253 7.40 -12.04 -4.31
C PHE A 253 8.35 -11.16 -5.14
N VAL A 254 8.10 -11.00 -6.44
CA VAL A 254 8.95 -10.24 -7.38
C VAL A 254 8.41 -8.83 -7.63
N GLY A 255 7.23 -8.50 -7.12
CA GLY A 255 6.59 -7.21 -7.27
C GLY A 255 7.17 -6.12 -6.36
N GLY A 256 8.46 -6.03 -6.25
CA GLY A 256 9.13 -4.90 -5.62
C GLY A 256 9.56 -3.91 -6.67
N ILE A 257 9.05 -2.72 -6.57
CA ILE A 257 9.59 -1.51 -7.13
C ILE A 257 11.12 -1.57 -7.00
N GLU A 258 11.84 -1.41 -8.08
CA GLU A 258 13.23 -1.00 -8.01
C GLU A 258 13.29 0.43 -7.45
N GLU A 259 12.92 0.60 -6.19
CA GLU A 259 13.36 1.74 -5.42
C GLU A 259 14.89 1.75 -5.48
N ASN A 260 15.45 2.92 -5.64
CA ASN A 260 16.89 3.16 -5.66
C ASN A 260 17.61 2.18 -4.70
N LYS A 261 18.29 1.17 -5.25
CA LYS A 261 18.88 0.05 -4.49
C LYS A 261 19.77 0.51 -3.35
N GLU A 262 20.46 1.64 -3.53
CA GLU A 262 21.34 2.21 -2.52
C GLU A 262 20.57 2.81 -1.34
N ALA A 263 19.50 3.57 -1.59
CA ALA A 263 18.66 4.11 -0.54
C ALA A 263 17.94 2.98 0.22
N THR A 264 17.50 1.94 -0.49
CA THR A 264 16.87 0.76 0.11
C THR A 264 17.84 -0.01 1.01
N ILE A 265 19.10 -0.19 0.62
CA ILE A 265 20.13 -0.83 1.44
C ILE A 265 20.37 -0.01 2.71
N LEU A 266 20.53 1.31 2.59
CA LEU A 266 20.83 2.20 3.72
C LEU A 266 19.67 2.22 4.73
N THR A 267 18.44 2.35 4.27
CA THR A 267 17.25 2.37 5.13
C THR A 267 17.00 1.03 5.84
N ARG A 268 17.49 -0.09 5.30
CA ARG A 268 17.35 -1.43 5.90
C ARG A 268 18.52 -1.81 6.80
N ILE A 269 19.72 -1.28 6.59
CA ILE A 269 20.88 -1.53 7.46
C ILE A 269 20.72 -0.85 8.82
N VAL A 270 20.15 0.36 8.88
CA VAL A 270 19.94 1.11 10.14
C VAL A 270 19.08 0.31 11.13
N PRO A 271 17.93 -0.28 10.76
CA PRO A 271 17.16 -1.13 11.67
C PRO A 271 17.94 -2.34 12.18
N ILE A 272 18.75 -2.98 11.33
CA ILE A 272 19.59 -4.12 11.74
C ILE A 272 20.63 -3.71 12.75
N SER A 273 21.30 -2.57 12.55
CA SER A 273 22.30 -2.08 13.49
C SER A 273 21.68 -1.77 14.86
N LEU A 274 20.44 -1.22 14.90
CA LEU A 274 19.70 -1.00 16.14
C LEU A 274 19.34 -2.33 16.84
N VAL A 275 18.93 -3.34 16.07
CA VAL A 275 18.66 -4.68 16.60
C VAL A 275 19.93 -5.31 17.18
N LEU A 276 21.03 -5.26 16.45
CA LEU A 276 22.32 -5.77 16.91
C LEU A 276 22.80 -5.00 18.15
N ALA A 277 22.64 -3.68 18.17
CA ALA A 277 22.99 -2.86 19.34
C ALA A 277 22.12 -3.20 20.55
N SER A 278 20.85 -3.56 20.38
CA SER A 278 19.98 -4.01 21.48
C SER A 278 20.33 -5.41 21.98
N LEU A 279 20.89 -6.29 21.13
CA LEU A 279 21.36 -7.62 21.50
C LEU A 279 22.60 -7.57 22.36
N ILE A 280 23.53 -6.62 22.13
CA ILE A 280 24.79 -6.51 22.88
C ILE A 280 24.55 -6.41 24.41
N PRO A 281 23.71 -5.50 24.93
CA PRO A 281 23.40 -5.47 26.35
C PRO A 281 22.76 -6.76 26.87
N GLY A 282 21.84 -7.36 26.11
CA GLY A 282 21.20 -8.61 26.48
C GLY A 282 22.21 -9.77 26.58
N PHE A 283 23.08 -9.94 25.61
CA PHE A 283 24.12 -10.96 25.60
C PHE A 283 25.21 -10.71 26.64
N SER A 284 25.62 -9.46 26.85
CA SER A 284 26.58 -9.10 27.89
C SER A 284 26.05 -9.49 29.24
N PHE A 285 24.79 -9.18 29.55
CA PHE A 285 24.13 -9.59 30.76
C PHE A 285 24.09 -11.11 30.92
N ILE A 286 23.75 -11.82 29.86
CA ILE A 286 23.73 -13.30 29.83
C ILE A 286 25.12 -13.87 30.10
N ALA A 287 26.16 -13.35 29.44
CA ALA A 287 27.54 -13.84 29.52
C ALA A 287 28.17 -13.59 30.93
N PHE A 288 27.86 -12.44 31.53
CA PHE A 288 28.45 -12.05 32.82
C PHE A 288 27.66 -12.51 34.06
N SER A 289 26.46 -13.05 33.87
CA SER A 289 25.61 -13.50 34.98
C SER A 289 25.91 -14.96 35.34
N LYS A 290 26.89 -15.20 36.24
CA LYS A 290 27.17 -16.54 36.82
C LYS A 290 25.96 -17.18 37.54
N LYS A 291 24.90 -16.45 37.80
CA LYS A 291 23.71 -16.88 38.52
C LYS A 291 22.76 -17.73 37.64
N TYR A 292 22.88 -17.66 36.36
CA TYR A 292 21.93 -18.27 35.40
C TYR A 292 22.62 -19.39 34.61
N SER A 293 22.88 -20.51 35.25
CA SER A 293 23.37 -21.72 34.58
C SER A 293 22.28 -22.79 34.60
N GLY A 294 21.78 -23.20 33.45
CA GLY A 294 20.78 -24.27 33.39
C GLY A 294 20.08 -24.37 32.00
N PRO A 295 19.35 -25.46 31.78
CA PRO A 295 18.66 -25.70 30.51
C PRO A 295 17.62 -24.59 30.15
N LEU A 296 16.91 -24.07 31.16
CA LEU A 296 15.94 -22.99 30.95
C LEU A 296 16.63 -21.72 30.46
N PHE A 297 17.78 -21.39 31.03
CA PHE A 297 18.52 -20.21 30.62
C PHE A 297 19.01 -20.29 29.16
N LEU A 298 19.55 -21.45 28.75
CA LEU A 298 19.92 -21.68 27.35
C LEU A 298 18.73 -21.51 26.42
N ARG A 299 17.58 -22.09 26.76
CA ARG A 299 16.33 -21.98 26.00
C ARG A 299 15.85 -20.56 25.85
N VAL A 300 15.81 -19.80 26.96
CA VAL A 300 15.45 -18.37 26.96
C VAL A 300 16.37 -17.60 26.02
N SER A 301 17.68 -17.81 26.15
CA SER A 301 18.68 -17.12 25.34
C SER A 301 18.51 -17.44 23.85
N LEU A 302 18.37 -18.71 23.49
CA LEU A 302 18.14 -19.12 22.10
C LEU A 302 16.85 -18.57 21.55
N LEU A 303 15.75 -18.64 22.30
CA LEU A 303 14.45 -18.14 21.87
C LEU A 303 14.50 -16.65 21.57
N PHE A 304 15.02 -15.84 22.48
CA PHE A 304 15.06 -14.39 22.29
C PHE A 304 16.05 -13.97 21.20
N CYS A 305 17.18 -14.68 21.06
CA CYS A 305 18.11 -14.45 19.95
C CYS A 305 17.45 -14.73 18.60
N LEU A 306 16.79 -15.89 18.47
CA LEU A 306 16.11 -16.25 17.22
C LEU A 306 14.94 -15.31 16.95
N TRP A 307 14.16 -14.93 17.98
CA TRP A 307 13.04 -14.00 17.84
C TRP A 307 13.48 -12.61 17.38
N THR A 308 14.72 -12.21 17.66
CA THR A 308 15.28 -10.93 17.21
C THR A 308 15.99 -11.07 15.84
N ILE A 309 16.84 -12.10 15.70
CA ILE A 309 17.70 -12.25 14.51
C ILE A 309 16.89 -12.69 13.29
N VAL A 310 15.97 -13.64 13.43
CA VAL A 310 15.23 -14.19 12.28
C VAL A 310 14.42 -13.13 11.53
N PRO A 311 13.56 -12.33 12.19
CA PRO A 311 12.86 -11.27 11.48
C PRO A 311 13.80 -10.18 10.95
N ALA A 312 14.90 -9.87 11.66
CA ALA A 312 15.90 -8.91 11.20
C ALA A 312 16.59 -9.39 9.90
N LEU A 313 16.97 -10.66 9.83
CA LEU A 313 17.50 -11.25 8.60
C LEU A 313 16.45 -11.29 7.49
N ALA A 314 15.19 -11.57 7.82
CA ALA A 314 14.09 -11.58 6.86
C ALA A 314 13.87 -10.19 6.22
N THR A 315 14.17 -9.08 6.91
CA THR A 315 14.14 -7.74 6.30
C THR A 315 15.13 -7.59 5.14
N GLN A 316 16.14 -8.46 5.06
CA GLN A 316 17.15 -8.48 4.00
C GLN A 316 16.84 -9.48 2.89
N SER A 317 15.65 -10.07 2.88
CA SER A 317 15.24 -11.06 1.86
C SER A 317 15.34 -10.56 0.41
N PHE A 318 15.31 -9.24 0.20
CA PHE A 318 15.51 -8.61 -1.10
C PHE A 318 16.86 -8.94 -1.74
N ILE A 319 17.91 -9.24 -0.96
CA ILE A 319 19.22 -9.69 -1.47
C ILE A 319 19.08 -10.99 -2.29
N PHE A 320 18.08 -11.80 -1.94
CA PHE A 320 17.77 -13.05 -2.63
C PHE A 320 16.60 -12.90 -3.64
N GLY A 321 16.22 -11.66 -3.98
CA GLY A 321 15.11 -11.41 -4.89
C GLY A 321 13.71 -11.60 -4.25
N LEU A 322 13.63 -11.72 -2.93
CA LEU A 322 12.36 -11.84 -2.20
C LEU A 322 11.99 -10.49 -1.60
N TYR A 323 11.15 -9.74 -2.29
CA TYR A 323 10.69 -8.43 -1.84
C TYR A 323 9.50 -8.58 -0.89
N THR A 324 9.77 -8.47 0.42
CA THR A 324 8.73 -8.38 1.45
C THR A 324 8.75 -6.98 2.05
N ASP A 325 7.57 -6.47 2.40
CA ASP A 325 7.47 -5.21 3.13
C ASP A 325 8.24 -5.33 4.46
N PHE A 326 9.40 -4.68 4.53
CA PHE A 326 10.30 -4.79 5.68
C PHE A 326 9.68 -4.17 6.95
N PHE A 327 8.81 -3.17 6.84
CA PHE A 327 8.10 -2.59 7.99
C PHE A 327 7.27 -3.64 8.70
N ARG A 328 6.58 -4.51 7.95
CA ARG A 328 5.82 -5.62 8.55
C ARG A 328 6.71 -6.58 9.33
N LEU A 329 7.92 -6.85 8.85
CA LEU A 329 8.89 -7.69 9.55
C LEU A 329 9.45 -7.04 10.81
N MET A 330 9.60 -5.71 10.83
CA MET A 330 10.04 -4.96 12.02
C MET A 330 9.08 -5.12 13.19
N HIS A 331 7.77 -5.26 12.96
CA HIS A 331 6.80 -5.47 14.05
C HIS A 331 7.09 -6.72 14.89
N PHE A 332 7.70 -7.76 14.30
CA PHE A 332 8.08 -8.97 15.06
C PHE A 332 9.28 -8.75 15.98
N ILE A 333 10.09 -7.72 15.74
CA ILE A 333 11.31 -7.44 16.48
C ILE A 333 11.03 -6.56 17.71
N VAL A 334 9.97 -5.76 17.68
CA VAL A 334 9.69 -4.75 18.70
C VAL A 334 9.57 -5.36 20.09
N MET A 335 8.79 -6.42 20.26
CA MET A 335 8.56 -7.05 21.56
C MET A 335 9.86 -7.52 22.23
N PRO A 336 10.71 -8.35 21.59
CA PRO A 336 11.96 -8.78 22.22
C PRO A 336 12.92 -7.60 22.47
N VAL A 337 12.97 -6.58 21.63
CA VAL A 337 13.79 -5.38 21.81
C VAL A 337 13.34 -4.61 23.05
N LEU A 338 12.04 -4.37 23.22
CA LEU A 338 11.51 -3.69 24.41
C LEU A 338 11.80 -4.48 25.70
N ILE A 339 11.70 -5.81 25.64
CA ILE A 339 12.07 -6.67 26.78
C ILE A 339 13.57 -6.55 27.09
N PHE A 340 14.45 -6.57 26.08
CA PHE A 340 15.89 -6.38 26.31
C PHE A 340 16.22 -5.01 26.89
N LEU A 341 15.57 -3.94 26.42
CA LEU A 341 15.72 -2.59 26.98
C LEU A 341 15.28 -2.54 28.44
N ALA A 342 14.19 -3.22 28.79
CA ALA A 342 13.71 -3.30 30.16
C ALA A 342 14.70 -4.03 31.08
N ILE A 343 15.30 -5.14 30.60
CA ILE A 343 16.34 -5.89 31.32
C ILE A 343 17.59 -5.03 31.53
N PHE A 344 18.01 -4.32 30.47
CA PHE A 344 19.15 -3.42 30.51
C PHE A 344 18.92 -2.30 31.55
N ALA A 345 17.72 -1.71 31.56
CA ALA A 345 17.35 -0.67 32.52
C ALA A 345 17.42 -1.19 33.97
N ASP A 346 16.83 -2.36 34.29
CA ASP A 346 16.85 -2.96 35.62
C ASP A 346 18.29 -3.31 36.06
N HIS A 347 19.09 -3.87 35.12
CA HIS A 347 20.48 -4.18 35.37
C HIS A 347 21.34 -2.93 35.62
N GLY A 348 21.11 -1.87 34.82
CA GLY A 348 21.74 -0.56 34.98
C GLY A 348 21.44 0.05 36.38
N ILE A 349 20.17 0.01 36.78
CA ILE A 349 19.77 0.41 38.13
C ILE A 349 20.56 -0.37 39.21
N GLY A 350 20.67 -1.69 39.03
CA GLY A 350 21.44 -2.55 39.96
C GLY A 350 22.94 -2.28 39.97
N PHE A 351 23.52 -1.90 38.79
CA PHE A 351 24.94 -1.55 38.70
C PHE A 351 25.24 -0.20 39.34
N ILE A 352 24.46 0.82 39.06
CA ILE A 352 24.58 2.16 39.64
C ILE A 352 24.39 2.07 41.15
N SER A 353 23.41 1.29 41.61
CA SER A 353 23.14 1.01 43.00
C SER A 353 24.36 0.42 43.74
N ARG A 354 25.13 -0.44 43.05
CA ARG A 354 26.40 -0.98 43.60
C ARG A 354 27.52 0.06 43.60
N GLY A 355 27.65 0.87 42.55
CA GLY A 355 28.63 1.97 42.48
C GLY A 355 28.41 3.02 43.55
N VAL A 356 27.17 3.38 43.84
CA VAL A 356 26.80 4.33 44.89
C VAL A 356 27.24 3.85 46.29
N LYS A 357 27.29 2.51 46.53
CA LYS A 357 27.81 1.97 47.75
C LYS A 357 29.28 2.29 48.00
N PHE A 358 30.08 2.52 46.98
CA PHE A 358 31.48 2.92 47.07
C PHE A 358 31.65 4.43 47.27
N LEU A 359 30.67 5.23 46.85
CA LEU A 359 30.78 6.69 46.85
C LEU A 359 30.05 7.39 48.00
N THR A 360 29.20 6.69 48.75
CA THR A 360 28.36 7.28 49.79
C THR A 360 28.49 6.56 51.12
N LYS A 361 28.31 7.30 52.24
CA LYS A 361 28.25 6.71 53.57
C LYS A 361 27.13 5.68 53.66
N PRO A 362 27.29 4.58 54.41
CA PRO A 362 26.31 3.48 54.50
C PRO A 362 24.88 3.92 54.80
N GLU A 363 24.72 4.97 55.56
CA GLU A 363 23.43 5.55 55.97
C GLU A 363 22.64 6.16 54.82
N ASN A 364 23.33 6.68 53.80
CA ASN A 364 22.72 7.36 52.65
C ASN A 364 22.56 6.47 51.40
N VAL A 365 23.18 5.31 51.34
CA VAL A 365 23.17 4.39 50.20
C VAL A 365 21.75 4.07 49.73
N LYS A 366 20.84 3.72 50.68
CA LYS A 366 19.45 3.39 50.33
C LYS A 366 18.68 4.58 49.73
N LYS A 367 18.90 5.80 50.26
CA LYS A 367 18.25 7.03 49.76
C LYS A 367 18.72 7.37 48.33
N VAL A 368 20.04 7.34 48.11
CA VAL A 368 20.61 7.65 46.77
C VAL A 368 20.22 6.59 45.77
N GLN A 369 20.17 5.31 46.13
CA GLN A 369 19.66 4.24 45.28
C GLN A 369 18.19 4.46 44.87
N CYS A 370 17.36 4.84 45.83
CA CYS A 370 15.93 5.11 45.58
C CYS A 370 15.76 6.31 44.65
N ILE A 371 16.50 7.41 44.88
CA ILE A 371 16.45 8.60 44.02
C ILE A 371 16.91 8.28 42.61
N PHE A 372 18.01 7.54 42.45
CA PHE A 372 18.54 7.20 41.12
C PHE A 372 17.62 6.24 40.35
N SER A 373 17.05 5.24 41.03
CA SER A 373 16.04 4.36 40.47
C SER A 373 14.81 5.16 40.03
N LEU A 374 14.38 6.11 40.82
CA LEU A 374 13.25 6.99 40.52
C LEU A 374 13.56 7.85 39.30
N ILE A 375 14.75 8.49 39.24
CA ILE A 375 15.15 9.31 38.11
C ILE A 375 15.21 8.49 36.80
N LEU A 376 15.85 7.32 36.81
CA LEU A 376 15.98 6.48 35.61
C LEU A 376 14.64 5.91 35.18
N THR A 377 13.81 5.46 36.14
CA THR A 377 12.44 5.02 35.85
C THR A 377 11.61 6.17 35.27
N THR A 378 11.72 7.38 35.84
CA THR A 378 11.02 8.56 35.36
C THR A 378 11.49 8.93 33.95
N LEU A 379 12.79 8.87 33.64
CA LEU A 379 13.31 9.10 32.27
C LEU A 379 12.76 8.11 31.28
N ILE A 380 12.72 6.81 31.60
CA ILE A 380 12.14 5.78 30.76
C ILE A 380 10.63 6.04 30.57
N LEU A 381 9.93 6.37 31.67
CA LEU A 381 8.51 6.71 31.65
C LEU A 381 8.19 7.99 30.86
N LEU A 382 9.14 8.90 30.71
CA LEU A 382 8.97 10.11 29.89
C LEU A 382 9.30 9.87 28.41
N ILE A 383 10.36 9.11 28.09
CA ILE A 383 10.81 8.89 26.70
C ILE A 383 9.78 8.10 25.88
N VAL A 384 9.17 7.07 26.48
CA VAL A 384 8.23 6.21 25.74
C VAL A 384 6.92 6.93 25.38
N PRO A 385 6.25 7.67 26.29
CA PRO A 385 5.10 8.49 25.91
C PRO A 385 5.43 9.55 24.87
N PHE A 386 6.61 10.19 24.95
CA PHE A 386 7.03 11.21 24.00
C PHE A 386 7.08 10.68 22.54
N SER A 387 7.46 9.43 22.35
CA SER A 387 7.44 8.79 21.03
C SER A 387 6.02 8.53 20.51
N SER A 388 5.02 8.45 21.39
CA SER A 388 3.61 8.17 21.06
C SER A 388 2.73 9.43 21.01
N LEU A 389 3.18 10.55 21.59
CA LEU A 389 2.43 11.83 21.60
C LEU A 389 1.98 12.33 20.23
N PRO A 390 2.75 12.20 19.12
CA PRO A 390 2.31 12.62 17.80
C PRO A 390 1.02 11.94 17.34
N MET A 391 0.65 10.80 17.90
CA MET A 391 -0.61 10.11 17.57
C MET A 391 -1.84 10.81 18.16
N PHE A 392 -1.68 11.58 19.23
CA PHE A 392 -2.75 12.36 19.86
C PHE A 392 -2.78 13.83 19.47
N ALA A 393 -1.79 14.31 18.71
CA ALA A 393 -1.79 15.68 18.25
C ALA A 393 -3.00 15.90 17.35
N GLY A 394 -3.87 16.82 17.73
CA GLY A 394 -5.13 17.12 17.04
C GLY A 394 -4.95 17.71 15.65
N PRO A 395 -6.03 17.97 14.93
CA PRO A 395 -6.03 18.48 13.54
C PRO A 395 -5.23 19.77 13.33
N SER A 396 -5.05 20.55 14.37
CA SER A 396 -4.30 21.82 14.34
C SER A 396 -2.78 21.66 14.28
N SER A 397 -2.24 20.48 14.52
CA SER A 397 -0.79 20.21 14.54
C SER A 397 -0.24 19.66 13.23
N GLY A 398 -1.02 19.70 12.15
CA GLY A 398 -0.64 19.15 10.87
C GLY A 398 -0.83 17.64 10.77
N PHE A 399 0.02 16.98 10.05
CA PHE A 399 -0.08 15.56 9.75
C PHE A 399 0.12 14.68 10.99
N THR A 400 -0.95 14.03 11.48
CA THR A 400 -0.87 12.95 12.46
C THR A 400 -0.96 11.59 11.76
N ILE A 401 -0.31 10.57 12.32
CA ILE A 401 -0.37 9.20 11.76
C ILE A 401 -1.83 8.70 11.72
N ALA A 402 -2.64 9.03 12.71
CA ALA A 402 -4.06 8.69 12.71
C ALA A 402 -4.81 9.34 11.54
N ASN A 403 -4.55 10.61 11.24
CA ASN A 403 -5.16 11.30 10.10
C ASN A 403 -4.71 10.74 8.76
N TYR A 404 -3.46 10.28 8.66
CA TYR A 404 -2.95 9.64 7.45
C TYR A 404 -3.75 8.39 7.08
N TYR A 405 -4.11 7.57 8.07
CA TYR A 405 -4.90 6.35 7.84
C TYR A 405 -6.42 6.58 7.83
N HIS A 406 -6.89 7.80 8.05
CA HIS A 406 -8.30 8.09 8.14
C HIS A 406 -8.96 8.11 6.75
N VAL A 407 -9.67 7.03 6.40
CA VAL A 407 -10.27 6.82 5.08
C VAL A 407 -11.71 7.30 5.03
N VAL A 408 -12.49 7.12 6.11
CA VAL A 408 -13.95 7.32 6.12
C VAL A 408 -14.37 8.19 7.27
N SER A 409 -15.03 9.31 6.96
CA SER A 409 -15.76 10.19 7.89
C SER A 409 -17.27 9.99 7.74
N SER A 410 -18.08 10.75 8.51
CA SER A 410 -19.52 10.63 8.45
C SER A 410 -20.13 10.82 7.05
N PRO A 411 -19.70 11.79 6.20
CA PRO A 411 -20.25 11.91 4.85
C PRO A 411 -19.90 10.71 3.95
N GLU A 412 -18.66 10.17 4.04
CA GLU A 412 -18.29 8.96 3.28
C GLU A 412 -19.12 7.75 3.77
N PHE A 413 -19.33 7.60 5.07
CA PHE A 413 -20.16 6.51 5.60
C PHE A 413 -21.63 6.64 5.21
N GLN A 414 -22.19 7.85 5.19
CA GLN A 414 -23.54 8.09 4.67
C GLN A 414 -23.69 7.64 3.21
N SER A 415 -22.68 7.89 2.38
CA SER A 415 -22.70 7.43 0.99
C SER A 415 -22.65 5.90 0.88
N VAL A 416 -21.91 5.24 1.77
CA VAL A 416 -21.87 3.77 1.84
C VAL A 416 -23.24 3.21 2.28
N GLN A 417 -23.91 3.84 3.24
CA GLN A 417 -25.27 3.47 3.65
C GLN A 417 -26.27 3.68 2.50
N TRP A 418 -26.17 4.81 1.79
CA TRP A 418 -27.00 5.06 0.61
C TRP A 418 -26.80 3.97 -0.46
N ILE A 419 -25.56 3.54 -0.71
CA ILE A 419 -25.24 2.44 -1.63
C ILE A 419 -25.98 1.18 -1.21
N LYS A 420 -25.91 0.81 0.07
CA LYS A 420 -26.58 -0.39 0.61
C LYS A 420 -28.09 -0.34 0.43
N GLU A 421 -28.70 0.82 0.63
CA GLU A 421 -30.16 0.97 0.64
C GLU A 421 -30.77 1.23 -0.73
N LYS A 422 -30.06 1.91 -1.62
CA LYS A 422 -30.61 2.48 -2.87
C LYS A 422 -30.10 1.82 -4.14
N THR A 423 -29.18 0.86 -4.06
CA THR A 423 -28.66 0.20 -5.26
C THR A 423 -28.97 -1.30 -5.24
N PRO A 424 -29.07 -1.97 -6.41
CA PRO A 424 -29.24 -3.42 -6.48
C PRO A 424 -28.10 -4.18 -5.78
N ALA A 425 -28.41 -5.33 -5.19
CA ALA A 425 -27.42 -6.11 -4.42
C ALA A 425 -26.27 -6.65 -5.28
N ASP A 426 -26.51 -6.87 -6.56
CA ASP A 426 -25.57 -7.35 -7.57
C ASP A 426 -24.87 -6.25 -8.37
N ALA A 427 -25.15 -4.97 -8.05
CA ALA A 427 -24.57 -3.83 -8.74
C ALA A 427 -23.06 -3.75 -8.51
N ILE A 428 -22.29 -3.82 -9.59
CA ILE A 428 -20.82 -3.75 -9.54
C ILE A 428 -20.36 -2.29 -9.52
N PHE A 429 -19.55 -1.98 -8.53
CA PHE A 429 -18.97 -0.66 -8.33
C PHE A 429 -17.52 -0.59 -8.79
N VAL A 430 -17.13 0.56 -9.33
CA VAL A 430 -15.75 1.00 -9.45
C VAL A 430 -15.52 2.08 -8.42
N SER A 431 -14.47 1.96 -7.64
CA SER A 431 -14.14 2.91 -6.58
C SER A 431 -12.63 3.01 -6.38
N GLU A 432 -12.21 4.09 -5.70
CA GLU A 432 -10.81 4.33 -5.38
C GLU A 432 -10.29 3.45 -4.23
N HIS A 433 -8.97 3.42 -4.11
CA HIS A 433 -8.27 2.71 -3.04
C HIS A 433 -8.80 3.04 -1.64
N GLY A 434 -8.99 2.02 -0.85
CA GLY A 434 -9.45 2.09 0.53
C GLY A 434 -10.95 2.35 0.65
N TYR A 435 -11.49 3.33 -0.04
CA TYR A 435 -12.93 3.60 -0.03
C TYR A 435 -13.73 2.48 -0.70
N GLY A 436 -13.20 1.86 -1.76
CA GLY A 436 -13.81 0.71 -2.41
C GLY A 436 -14.01 -0.49 -1.49
N TRP A 437 -13.12 -0.70 -0.53
CA TRP A 437 -13.32 -1.74 0.47
C TRP A 437 -14.46 -1.42 1.44
N TRP A 438 -14.67 -0.14 1.75
CA TRP A 438 -15.83 0.27 2.56
C TRP A 438 -17.14 0.10 1.79
N VAL A 439 -17.14 0.37 0.47
CA VAL A 439 -18.28 0.07 -0.40
C VAL A 439 -18.58 -1.44 -0.40
N SER A 440 -17.56 -2.27 -0.55
CA SER A 440 -17.70 -3.73 -0.49
C SER A 440 -18.17 -4.20 0.89
N GLY A 441 -17.48 -3.80 1.96
CA GLY A 441 -17.69 -4.31 3.30
C GLY A 441 -18.97 -3.81 3.98
N PHE A 442 -19.27 -2.52 3.87
CA PHE A 442 -20.41 -1.92 4.55
C PHE A 442 -21.54 -1.54 3.61
N GLY A 443 -21.26 -1.25 2.34
CA GLY A 443 -22.26 -1.09 1.29
C GLY A 443 -22.79 -2.42 0.78
N GLU A 444 -22.13 -3.52 1.08
CA GLU A 444 -22.48 -4.88 0.69
C GLU A 444 -22.75 -5.01 -0.83
N ARG A 445 -21.91 -4.34 -1.62
CA ARG A 445 -21.98 -4.35 -3.09
C ARG A 445 -20.66 -4.83 -3.68
N PRO A 446 -20.71 -5.64 -4.76
CA PRO A 446 -19.51 -6.01 -5.47
C PRO A 446 -18.72 -4.78 -5.92
N THR A 447 -17.42 -4.76 -5.66
CA THR A 447 -16.50 -3.78 -6.22
C THR A 447 -15.52 -4.47 -7.14
N LEU A 448 -15.15 -3.82 -8.25
CA LEU A 448 -14.16 -4.36 -9.17
C LEU A 448 -12.80 -4.50 -8.48
N SER A 449 -12.42 -3.49 -7.69
CA SER A 449 -11.30 -3.55 -6.76
C SER A 449 -11.48 -2.49 -5.66
N GLY A 450 -10.98 -2.80 -4.46
CA GLY A 450 -10.92 -1.85 -3.34
C GLY A 450 -9.52 -1.35 -3.04
N THR A 451 -8.52 -1.69 -3.86
CA THR A 451 -7.11 -1.34 -3.62
C THR A 451 -6.39 -0.93 -4.89
N ASP A 452 -5.30 -0.21 -4.74
CA ASP A 452 -4.37 0.07 -5.83
C ASP A 452 -3.52 -1.18 -6.16
N PRO A 453 -3.15 -1.39 -7.43
CA PRO A 453 -2.31 -2.50 -7.85
C PRO A 453 -1.00 -2.63 -7.09
N GLN A 454 -0.38 -1.51 -6.73
CA GLN A 454 0.88 -1.45 -5.99
C GLN A 454 0.84 -2.12 -4.60
N PHE A 455 -0.35 -2.24 -3.99
CA PHE A 455 -0.52 -2.88 -2.68
C PHE A 455 -0.98 -4.34 -2.79
N LEU A 456 -1.20 -4.83 -4.00
CA LEU A 456 -1.66 -6.20 -4.22
C LEU A 456 -0.51 -7.19 -4.19
N ILE A 457 -0.73 -8.25 -3.44
CA ILE A 457 0.16 -9.40 -3.36
C ILE A 457 -0.31 -10.51 -4.31
N ILE A 458 -1.58 -10.45 -4.74
CA ILE A 458 -2.27 -11.51 -5.46
C ILE A 458 -2.39 -11.15 -6.95
N PRO A 459 -1.65 -11.83 -7.85
CA PRO A 459 -1.58 -11.46 -9.26
C PRO A 459 -2.91 -11.45 -10.01
N HIS A 460 -3.85 -12.34 -9.70
CA HIS A 460 -5.14 -12.40 -10.38
C HIS A 460 -6.05 -11.20 -10.05
N GLU A 461 -5.81 -10.52 -8.93
CA GLU A 461 -6.53 -9.30 -8.54
C GLU A 461 -5.94 -8.06 -9.19
N PHE A 462 -4.71 -8.16 -9.67
CA PHE A 462 -3.98 -7.04 -10.25
C PHE A 462 -4.70 -6.45 -11.47
N GLU A 463 -5.26 -7.28 -12.34
CA GLU A 463 -5.97 -6.82 -13.53
C GLU A 463 -7.25 -6.05 -13.16
N ALA A 464 -8.00 -6.52 -12.16
CA ALA A 464 -9.20 -5.84 -11.69
C ALA A 464 -8.86 -4.48 -11.04
N ALA A 465 -7.82 -4.42 -10.23
CA ALA A 465 -7.34 -3.19 -9.61
C ALA A 465 -6.82 -2.19 -10.64
N ARG A 466 -6.04 -2.67 -11.62
CA ARG A 466 -5.55 -1.87 -12.74
C ARG A 466 -6.69 -1.28 -13.55
N THR A 467 -7.70 -2.10 -13.88
CA THR A 467 -8.88 -1.65 -14.60
C THR A 467 -9.67 -0.61 -13.82
N SER A 468 -9.90 -0.84 -12.53
CA SER A 468 -10.59 0.11 -11.65
C SER A 468 -9.86 1.46 -11.60
N ARG A 469 -8.55 1.44 -11.40
CA ARG A 469 -7.71 2.64 -11.38
C ARG A 469 -7.75 3.37 -12.72
N THR A 470 -7.62 2.66 -13.83
CA THR A 470 -7.65 3.26 -15.17
C THR A 470 -8.99 3.91 -15.47
N LEU A 471 -10.12 3.30 -15.11
CA LEU A 471 -11.44 3.89 -15.29
C LEU A 471 -11.61 5.19 -14.50
N LEU A 472 -10.99 5.30 -13.32
CA LEU A 472 -11.02 6.51 -12.54
C LEU A 472 -10.07 7.59 -13.06
N ASP A 473 -8.89 7.22 -13.54
CA ASP A 473 -7.86 8.16 -13.99
C ASP A 473 -8.04 8.60 -15.45
N SER A 474 -8.49 7.70 -16.34
CA SER A 474 -8.59 7.98 -17.78
C SER A 474 -9.67 9.03 -18.07
N ASN A 475 -9.49 9.69 -19.19
CA ASN A 475 -10.50 10.57 -19.76
C ASN A 475 -11.19 9.84 -20.93
N PHE A 476 -12.21 9.20 -20.73
CA PHE A 476 -13.15 8.39 -21.52
C PHE A 476 -13.03 8.27 -23.06
N ILE A 477 -12.14 8.99 -23.74
CA ILE A 477 -11.97 8.79 -25.18
C ILE A 477 -11.00 7.64 -25.42
N LEU A 478 -9.74 7.80 -25.00
CA LEU A 478 -8.70 6.82 -25.28
C LEU A 478 -7.59 6.87 -24.24
N ASP A 479 -7.16 5.71 -23.77
CA ASP A 479 -5.91 5.56 -23.02
C ASP A 479 -5.33 4.17 -23.29
N ASN A 480 -4.13 4.11 -23.83
CA ASN A 480 -3.43 2.87 -24.13
C ASN A 480 -2.17 2.66 -23.24
N GLY A 481 -2.01 3.45 -22.20
CA GLY A 481 -0.88 3.37 -21.28
C GLY A 481 0.32 4.25 -21.65
N LEU A 482 0.45 4.63 -22.92
CA LEU A 482 1.47 5.57 -23.39
C LEU A 482 0.84 6.82 -24.02
N ILE A 483 -0.32 6.70 -24.62
CA ILE A 483 -1.10 7.80 -25.21
C ILE A 483 -2.45 7.89 -24.51
N GLU A 484 -2.82 9.09 -24.08
CA GLU A 484 -4.14 9.44 -23.58
C GLU A 484 -4.71 10.58 -24.40
N VAL A 485 -5.95 10.44 -24.87
CA VAL A 485 -6.70 11.49 -25.56
C VAL A 485 -7.93 11.84 -24.75
N ARG A 486 -8.10 13.13 -24.48
CA ARG A 486 -9.20 13.68 -23.66
C ARG A 486 -10.32 14.24 -24.51
N ASP A 487 -11.52 14.23 -23.94
CA ASP A 487 -12.73 14.80 -24.52
C ASP A 487 -12.71 16.34 -24.67
N ASP A 488 -11.84 17.03 -23.92
CA ASP A 488 -11.60 18.47 -24.03
C ASP A 488 -10.64 18.85 -25.18
N GLY A 489 -10.11 17.86 -25.89
CA GLY A 489 -9.17 18.03 -26.99
C GLY A 489 -7.70 17.92 -26.58
N GLY A 490 -7.43 17.77 -25.28
CA GLY A 490 -6.09 17.48 -24.78
C GLY A 490 -5.64 16.06 -25.12
N TYR A 491 -4.35 15.86 -25.31
CA TYR A 491 -3.76 14.53 -25.34
C TYR A 491 -2.39 14.53 -24.68
N PHE A 492 -2.00 13.34 -24.20
CA PHE A 492 -0.78 13.14 -23.44
C PHE A 492 0.00 11.97 -23.99
N ALA A 493 1.33 12.09 -24.02
CA ALA A 493 2.19 10.94 -23.98
C ALA A 493 2.66 10.78 -22.54
N ARG A 494 2.27 9.69 -21.91
CA ARG A 494 2.62 9.37 -20.53
C ARG A 494 2.91 7.90 -20.35
N TYR A 495 3.73 7.58 -19.36
CA TYR A 495 3.92 6.23 -18.91
C TYR A 495 2.84 5.91 -17.86
N ASN A 496 1.95 4.98 -18.18
CA ASN A 496 0.95 4.49 -17.25
C ASN A 496 1.13 2.97 -17.04
N PRO A 497 1.82 2.55 -15.98
CA PRO A 497 2.11 1.13 -15.73
C PRO A 497 0.85 0.29 -15.52
N MET A 498 -0.28 0.92 -15.17
CA MET A 498 -1.55 0.22 -14.98
C MET A 498 -2.10 -0.38 -16.27
N LEU A 499 -1.70 0.16 -17.42
CA LEU A 499 -2.10 -0.33 -18.74
C LEU A 499 -1.02 -1.14 -19.44
N LEU A 500 0.21 -1.11 -18.98
CA LEU A 500 1.32 -1.84 -19.57
C LEU A 500 1.42 -3.26 -19.00
N VAL A 501 1.58 -4.24 -19.88
CA VAL A 501 1.60 -5.67 -19.48
C VAL A 501 2.87 -6.05 -18.75
N LYS A 502 3.99 -5.40 -19.06
CA LYS A 502 5.26 -5.58 -18.35
C LYS A 502 5.84 -4.22 -18.01
N SER A 503 6.00 -3.96 -16.73
CA SER A 503 6.64 -2.75 -16.22
C SER A 503 7.60 -3.13 -15.10
N GLU A 504 8.86 -2.78 -15.28
CA GLU A 504 9.91 -2.92 -14.27
C GLU A 504 10.15 -1.60 -13.53
N TYR A 505 9.45 -0.53 -13.93
CA TYR A 505 9.65 0.83 -13.43
C TYR A 505 8.54 1.27 -12.47
N SER A 506 8.59 2.54 -12.06
CA SER A 506 7.65 3.14 -11.11
C SER A 506 6.19 2.79 -11.40
N MET A 507 5.44 2.46 -10.35
CA MET A 507 4.00 2.16 -10.42
C MET A 507 3.12 3.41 -10.54
N ASN A 508 3.69 4.60 -10.50
CA ASN A 508 2.96 5.85 -10.66
C ASN A 508 2.99 6.32 -12.11
N PRO A 509 1.87 6.84 -12.64
CA PRO A 509 1.85 7.46 -13.96
C PRO A 509 2.79 8.67 -14.01
N HIS A 510 3.64 8.71 -15.04
CA HIS A 510 4.56 9.82 -15.25
C HIS A 510 4.21 10.54 -16.57
N PRO A 511 3.76 11.80 -16.50
CA PRO A 511 3.60 12.59 -17.73
C PRO A 511 4.97 12.80 -18.37
N ILE A 512 5.07 12.47 -19.67
CA ILE A 512 6.29 12.66 -20.46
C ILE A 512 6.17 13.94 -21.27
N LEU A 513 5.05 14.09 -21.95
CA LEU A 513 4.66 15.31 -22.63
C LEU A 513 3.13 15.44 -22.67
N TYR A 514 2.63 16.66 -22.73
CA TYR A 514 1.23 16.90 -23.00
C TYR A 514 1.02 18.18 -23.79
N LEU A 515 -0.10 18.20 -24.52
CA LEU A 515 -0.56 19.33 -25.31
C LEU A 515 -2.09 19.45 -25.17
N ASN A 516 -2.55 20.61 -24.74
CA ASN A 516 -3.97 20.95 -24.68
C ASN A 516 -4.35 21.91 -25.82
N ASP A 517 -5.63 21.99 -26.16
CA ASP A 517 -6.12 22.99 -27.11
C ASP A 517 -5.88 24.44 -26.63
N SER A 518 -5.81 24.67 -25.31
CA SER A 518 -5.43 25.96 -24.72
C SER A 518 -3.97 26.38 -24.99
N GLU A 519 -3.12 25.42 -25.33
CA GLU A 519 -1.71 25.61 -25.64
C GLU A 519 -1.45 25.73 -27.14
N ILE A 520 -2.51 25.71 -27.95
CA ILE A 520 -2.46 25.91 -29.38
C ILE A 520 -3.06 27.29 -29.71
N THR A 521 -2.23 28.19 -30.17
CA THR A 521 -2.63 29.57 -30.43
C THR A 521 -2.46 29.89 -31.92
N VAL A 522 -3.50 30.40 -32.54
CA VAL A 522 -3.50 30.86 -33.94
C VAL A 522 -3.43 32.38 -33.97
N PHE A 523 -2.41 32.91 -34.64
CA PHE A 523 -2.22 34.33 -34.92
C PHE A 523 -2.63 34.61 -36.37
N TYR A 524 -3.59 35.50 -36.53
CA TYR A 524 -4.19 35.78 -37.82
C TYR A 524 -4.64 37.23 -37.97
N ASN A 525 -4.85 37.65 -39.22
CA ASN A 525 -5.46 38.93 -39.54
C ASN A 525 -6.86 38.71 -40.08
N ALA A 526 -7.87 39.38 -39.54
CA ALA A 526 -9.21 39.46 -40.07
C ALA A 526 -9.40 40.86 -40.67
N GLY A 527 -9.41 40.96 -41.99
CA GLY A 527 -9.19 42.21 -42.73
C GLY A 527 -7.79 42.77 -42.40
N GLN A 528 -7.71 43.97 -41.91
CA GLN A 528 -6.40 44.60 -41.51
C GLN A 528 -6.12 44.52 -40.01
N LYS A 529 -6.90 43.81 -39.23
CA LYS A 529 -6.77 43.75 -37.76
C LYS A 529 -6.12 42.45 -37.32
N PRO A 530 -5.00 42.50 -36.56
CA PRO A 530 -4.40 41.34 -35.98
C PRO A 530 -5.31 40.76 -34.86
N LYS A 531 -5.49 39.47 -34.86
CA LYS A 531 -6.25 38.72 -33.87
C LYS A 531 -5.48 37.51 -33.37
N ILE A 532 -5.84 37.03 -32.21
CA ILE A 532 -5.27 35.84 -31.55
C ILE A 532 -6.43 34.96 -31.10
N LEU A 533 -6.35 33.68 -31.43
CA LEU A 533 -7.31 32.67 -30.99
C LEU A 533 -6.60 31.50 -30.36
N ASP A 534 -6.88 31.26 -29.09
CA ASP A 534 -6.55 29.96 -28.47
C ASP A 534 -7.58 28.93 -28.93
N VAL A 535 -7.10 27.77 -29.41
CA VAL A 535 -8.00 26.78 -30.01
C VAL A 535 -9.10 26.32 -29.05
N SER A 536 -8.82 26.27 -27.75
CA SER A 536 -9.82 25.96 -26.71
C SER A 536 -10.95 27.00 -26.60
N ALA A 537 -10.69 28.25 -26.98
CA ALA A 537 -11.71 29.30 -26.93
C ALA A 537 -12.75 29.18 -28.07
N ALA A 538 -12.43 28.46 -29.13
CA ALA A 538 -13.40 28.11 -30.16
C ALA A 538 -14.35 27.00 -29.67
N PRO A 539 -15.69 27.20 -29.72
CA PRO A 539 -16.64 26.18 -29.27
C PRO A 539 -16.43 24.85 -29.97
N LEU A 540 -16.38 23.77 -29.21
CA LEU A 540 -16.35 22.41 -29.68
C LEU A 540 -17.73 22.09 -30.28
N LYS A 541 -17.77 21.77 -31.58
CA LYS A 541 -18.98 21.48 -32.31
C LYS A 541 -19.30 19.99 -32.30
N ASP A 542 -18.34 19.17 -32.70
CA ASP A 542 -18.51 17.73 -32.83
C ASP A 542 -17.26 16.97 -32.45
N ILE A 543 -17.44 15.79 -31.84
CA ILE A 543 -16.41 14.77 -31.64
C ILE A 543 -16.91 13.49 -32.31
N TYR A 544 -16.15 12.99 -33.24
CA TYR A 544 -16.43 11.74 -33.92
C TYR A 544 -15.28 10.77 -33.72
N THR A 545 -15.59 9.52 -33.36
CA THR A 545 -14.60 8.47 -33.14
C THR A 545 -14.85 7.31 -34.07
N LYS A 546 -13.83 6.89 -34.81
CA LYS A 546 -13.86 5.72 -35.71
C LYS A 546 -12.80 4.73 -35.31
N GLU A 547 -13.22 3.52 -35.02
CA GLU A 547 -12.32 2.41 -34.67
C GLU A 547 -12.13 1.49 -35.88
N THR A 548 -10.88 1.12 -36.15
CA THR A 548 -10.49 0.10 -37.13
C THR A 548 -9.74 -1.03 -36.45
N SER A 549 -9.37 -2.09 -37.15
CA SER A 549 -8.51 -3.16 -36.63
C SER A 549 -7.14 -2.64 -36.15
N GLU A 550 -6.61 -1.60 -36.77
CA GLU A 550 -5.24 -1.12 -36.58
C GLU A 550 -5.14 0.20 -35.81
N SER A 551 -6.17 1.04 -35.87
CA SER A 551 -6.12 2.40 -35.31
C SER A 551 -7.48 2.87 -34.80
N VAL A 552 -7.44 3.88 -33.93
CA VAL A 552 -8.60 4.70 -33.57
C VAL A 552 -8.37 6.11 -34.11
N GLU A 553 -9.31 6.62 -34.86
CA GLU A 553 -9.32 7.98 -35.37
C GLU A 553 -10.34 8.81 -34.57
N ILE A 554 -9.91 9.94 -34.05
CA ILE A 554 -10.73 10.88 -33.28
C ILE A 554 -10.72 12.21 -34.04
N LEU A 555 -11.87 12.60 -34.55
CA LEU A 555 -12.07 13.85 -35.26
C LEU A 555 -12.79 14.84 -34.35
N MET A 556 -12.18 15.99 -34.10
CA MET A 556 -12.74 17.08 -33.30
C MET A 556 -12.87 18.32 -34.17
N THR A 557 -14.05 18.93 -34.16
CA THR A 557 -14.29 20.16 -34.95
C THR A 557 -14.66 21.30 -34.00
N ARG A 558 -13.94 22.42 -34.14
CA ARG A 558 -14.19 23.68 -33.42
C ARG A 558 -14.41 24.80 -34.41
N ASN A 559 -15.34 25.67 -34.14
CA ASN A 559 -15.63 26.83 -34.98
C ASN A 559 -15.61 28.11 -34.18
N SER A 560 -14.91 29.12 -34.70
CA SER A 560 -15.01 30.53 -34.28
C SER A 560 -15.71 31.34 -35.37
N SER A 561 -15.86 32.63 -35.13
CA SER A 561 -16.39 33.55 -36.15
C SER A 561 -15.50 33.66 -37.41
N ASP A 562 -14.22 33.45 -37.27
CA ASP A 562 -13.21 33.74 -38.28
C ASP A 562 -12.49 32.48 -38.80
N LEU A 563 -12.49 31.40 -38.03
CA LEU A 563 -11.73 30.19 -38.29
C LEU A 563 -12.54 28.91 -38.01
N GLY A 564 -12.47 27.94 -38.88
CA GLY A 564 -12.81 26.55 -38.64
C GLY A 564 -11.55 25.76 -38.30
N ILE A 565 -11.60 24.96 -37.25
CA ILE A 565 -10.46 24.15 -36.79
C ILE A 565 -10.92 22.71 -36.70
N THR A 566 -10.26 21.84 -37.46
CA THR A 566 -10.48 20.40 -37.44
C THR A 566 -9.22 19.73 -36.96
N LYS A 567 -9.33 18.95 -35.90
CA LYS A 567 -8.23 18.17 -35.34
C LYS A 567 -8.52 16.69 -35.56
N ASN A 568 -7.64 15.99 -36.23
CA ASN A 568 -7.69 14.54 -36.44
C ASN A 568 -6.55 13.91 -35.67
N ILE A 569 -6.90 13.04 -34.70
CA ILE A 569 -5.96 12.28 -33.86
C ILE A 569 -6.11 10.80 -34.22
N ARG A 570 -5.08 10.22 -34.85
CA ARG A 570 -5.05 8.81 -35.20
C ARG A 570 -4.10 8.09 -34.27
N VAL A 571 -4.64 7.28 -33.34
CA VAL A 571 -3.87 6.45 -32.42
C VAL A 571 -3.72 5.06 -32.98
N ILE A 572 -2.49 4.62 -33.18
CA ILE A 572 -2.18 3.28 -33.66
C ILE A 572 -2.31 2.28 -32.49
N LYS A 573 -3.16 1.26 -32.66
CA LYS A 573 -3.29 0.19 -31.65
C LYS A 573 -1.96 -0.50 -31.50
N ASP A 574 -1.66 -0.91 -30.25
CA ASP A 574 -0.40 -1.56 -29.87
C ASP A 574 0.87 -0.69 -30.09
N SER A 575 0.70 0.61 -30.21
CA SER A 575 1.79 1.58 -30.34
C SER A 575 1.73 2.66 -29.27
N GLY A 576 2.89 3.18 -28.91
CA GLY A 576 3.03 4.37 -28.08
C GLY A 576 2.91 5.69 -28.85
N PHE A 577 2.40 5.70 -30.10
CA PHE A 577 2.36 6.88 -30.96
C PHE A 577 0.96 7.19 -31.45
N CYS A 578 0.67 8.48 -31.63
CA CYS A 578 -0.47 8.99 -32.36
C CYS A 578 -0.03 10.01 -33.42
N ASN A 579 -0.72 10.02 -34.55
CA ASN A 579 -0.57 11.08 -35.54
C ASN A 579 -1.65 12.12 -35.27
N LEU A 580 -1.24 13.38 -35.17
CA LEU A 580 -2.10 14.55 -35.02
C LEU A 580 -2.04 15.36 -36.33
N SER A 581 -3.18 15.59 -36.97
CA SER A 581 -3.35 16.55 -38.04
C SER A 581 -4.29 17.66 -37.56
N ILE A 582 -3.84 18.89 -37.67
CA ILE A 582 -4.66 20.07 -37.36
C ILE A 582 -4.87 20.83 -38.66
N ILE A 583 -6.12 20.93 -39.10
CA ILE A 583 -6.55 21.66 -40.24
C ILE A 583 -7.22 22.95 -39.80
N ILE A 584 -6.64 24.09 -40.17
CA ILE A 584 -7.18 25.42 -39.91
C ILE A 584 -7.71 25.98 -41.19
N GLN A 585 -9.00 26.26 -41.24
CA GLN A 585 -9.69 26.82 -42.41
C GLN A 585 -10.09 28.26 -42.10
N PRO A 586 -9.36 29.23 -42.64
CA PRO A 586 -9.76 30.63 -42.55
C PRO A 586 -11.09 30.86 -43.35
N TYR A 587 -11.95 31.71 -42.80
CA TYR A 587 -13.13 32.21 -43.53
C TYR A 587 -12.75 33.44 -44.37
N ASP A 588 -13.70 34.00 -45.10
CA ASP A 588 -13.47 35.12 -45.99
C ASP A 588 -12.74 36.30 -45.29
N ASP A 589 -11.76 36.90 -45.98
CA ASP A 589 -10.91 38.00 -45.51
C ASP A 589 -10.02 37.69 -44.30
N VAL A 590 -9.76 36.43 -43.98
CA VAL A 590 -8.86 35.99 -42.91
C VAL A 590 -7.57 35.40 -43.47
N SER A 591 -6.42 35.82 -42.96
CA SER A 591 -5.10 35.24 -43.28
C SER A 591 -4.39 34.84 -41.97
N VAL A 592 -3.93 33.59 -41.91
CA VAL A 592 -3.16 33.09 -40.75
C VAL A 592 -1.69 33.41 -40.92
N GLU A 593 -1.10 34.09 -39.97
CA GLU A 593 0.32 34.46 -39.97
C GLU A 593 1.20 33.30 -39.46
N TYR A 594 0.89 32.82 -38.26
CA TYR A 594 1.59 31.67 -37.69
C TYR A 594 0.73 30.95 -36.68
N VAL A 595 1.09 29.70 -36.41
CA VAL A 595 0.47 28.86 -35.38
C VAL A 595 1.55 28.46 -34.35
N ARG A 596 1.25 28.65 -33.06
CA ARG A 596 2.12 28.34 -31.97
C ARG A 596 1.56 27.19 -31.12
N PHE A 597 2.42 26.23 -30.82
CA PHE A 597 2.13 25.15 -29.86
C PHE A 597 3.07 25.29 -28.67
N ILE A 598 2.54 25.16 -27.46
CA ILE A 598 3.32 25.02 -26.23
C ILE A 598 3.14 23.59 -25.75
N VAL A 599 4.16 22.77 -25.94
CA VAL A 599 4.17 21.39 -25.47
C VAL A 599 4.88 21.31 -24.14
N HIS A 600 4.17 20.94 -23.10
CA HIS A 600 4.77 20.68 -21.80
C HIS A 600 5.50 19.35 -21.81
N VAL A 601 6.70 19.30 -21.26
CA VAL A 601 7.58 18.14 -21.29
C VAL A 601 8.17 17.89 -19.91
N ASN A 602 8.30 16.61 -19.56
CA ASN A 602 8.92 16.19 -18.30
C ASN A 602 10.13 15.30 -18.63
N GLY A 603 11.30 15.91 -18.68
CA GLY A 603 12.55 15.25 -18.99
C GLY A 603 13.51 16.11 -19.81
N LYS A 604 14.71 15.56 -20.07
CA LYS A 604 15.74 16.20 -20.90
C LYS A 604 15.31 16.19 -22.38
N THR A 605 15.32 17.36 -23.02
CA THR A 605 14.94 17.47 -24.44
C THR A 605 16.17 17.41 -25.35
N LEU A 606 16.03 16.62 -26.43
CA LEU A 606 17.03 16.46 -27.50
C LEU A 606 16.38 16.76 -28.84
N GLN A 607 17.05 17.47 -29.75
CA GLN A 607 16.50 17.80 -31.08
C GLN A 607 17.37 17.23 -32.18
N PHE A 608 16.72 16.55 -33.13
CA PHE A 608 17.39 15.96 -34.29
C PHE A 608 16.54 16.17 -35.55
N GLY A 609 17.00 16.98 -36.48
CA GLY A 609 16.29 17.19 -37.72
C GLY A 609 14.81 17.51 -37.51
N ARG A 610 13.93 16.57 -37.90
CA ARG A 610 12.46 16.66 -37.74
C ARG A 610 11.91 16.10 -36.45
N THR A 611 12.74 15.86 -35.45
CA THR A 611 12.32 15.20 -34.22
C THR A 611 12.81 15.94 -32.99
N VAL A 612 11.94 16.03 -31.99
CA VAL A 612 12.29 16.40 -30.59
C VAL A 612 12.07 15.19 -29.72
N GLY A 613 13.13 14.69 -29.10
CA GLY A 613 13.07 13.61 -28.11
C GLY A 613 13.05 14.17 -26.69
N ILE A 614 12.31 13.50 -25.80
CA ILE A 614 12.19 13.83 -24.37
C ILE A 614 12.60 12.58 -23.58
N LEU A 615 13.68 12.69 -22.82
CA LEU A 615 14.17 11.62 -21.98
C LEU A 615 13.67 11.78 -20.55
N ASN A 616 12.91 10.84 -20.06
CA ASN A 616 12.56 10.71 -18.66
C ASN A 616 13.30 9.49 -18.09
N GLU A 617 14.45 9.76 -17.47
CA GLU A 617 15.33 8.71 -16.91
C GLU A 617 14.68 8.00 -15.73
N ASP A 618 13.91 8.71 -14.92
CA ASP A 618 13.23 8.17 -13.73
C ASP A 618 12.17 7.12 -14.09
N ALA A 619 11.47 7.35 -15.20
CA ALA A 619 10.44 6.43 -15.69
C ALA A 619 10.97 5.39 -16.70
N GLY A 620 12.21 5.50 -17.14
CA GLY A 620 12.75 4.64 -18.20
C GLY A 620 12.05 4.79 -19.54
N VAL A 621 11.44 5.95 -19.82
CA VAL A 621 10.60 6.20 -21.00
C VAL A 621 11.16 7.36 -21.82
N CYS A 622 11.14 7.20 -23.12
CA CYS A 622 11.46 8.26 -24.07
C CYS A 622 10.19 8.77 -24.75
N GLY A 623 9.90 10.08 -24.57
CA GLY A 623 8.85 10.77 -25.34
C GLY A 623 9.40 11.33 -26.65
N GLN A 624 8.53 11.62 -27.61
CA GLN A 624 8.95 12.07 -28.91
C GLN A 624 7.88 12.90 -29.64
N ILE A 625 8.33 13.95 -30.31
CA ILE A 625 7.55 14.74 -31.28
C ILE A 625 8.24 14.64 -32.63
N ILE A 626 7.55 14.15 -33.62
CA ILE A 626 8.04 14.05 -35.02
C ILE A 626 7.24 15.02 -35.87
N PHE A 627 7.93 15.89 -36.60
CA PHE A 627 7.29 16.83 -37.51
C PHE A 627 6.98 16.19 -38.89
N GLY A 628 5.78 16.49 -39.42
CA GLY A 628 5.38 16.12 -40.77
C GLY A 628 6.12 16.94 -41.82
N ASP A 629 5.39 17.34 -42.90
CA ASP A 629 5.99 18.05 -44.03
C ASP A 629 6.52 19.45 -43.66
N SER A 630 5.82 20.16 -42.77
CA SER A 630 6.21 21.46 -42.26
C SER A 630 7.09 21.34 -41.03
N ILE A 631 8.26 22.01 -41.02
CA ILE A 631 9.18 22.02 -39.88
C ILE A 631 9.00 23.34 -39.11
N PRO A 632 8.61 23.30 -37.85
CA PRO A 632 8.47 24.50 -37.04
C PRO A 632 9.82 25.07 -36.62
N THR A 633 9.82 26.35 -36.21
CA THR A 633 10.87 26.90 -35.40
C THR A 633 10.69 26.36 -33.97
N VAL A 634 11.71 25.68 -33.45
CA VAL A 634 11.67 25.05 -32.12
C VAL A 634 12.41 25.95 -31.12
N ARG A 635 11.72 26.38 -30.05
CA ARG A 635 12.32 27.07 -28.91
C ARG A 635 12.16 26.22 -27.67
N ARG A 636 13.20 26.14 -26.84
CA ARG A 636 13.21 25.37 -25.59
C ARG A 636 13.28 26.31 -24.41
N PHE A 637 12.45 26.04 -23.43
CA PHE A 637 12.43 26.76 -22.16
C PHE A 637 12.73 25.78 -21.03
N THR A 638 13.98 25.74 -20.60
CA THR A 638 14.44 24.83 -19.53
C THR A 638 13.76 25.12 -18.20
N ASP A 639 13.54 26.40 -17.89
CA ASP A 639 12.95 26.84 -16.62
C ASP A 639 11.45 26.50 -16.51
N SER A 640 10.73 26.42 -17.64
CA SER A 640 9.28 26.14 -17.69
C SER A 640 8.94 24.71 -18.12
N GLN A 641 9.94 23.87 -18.35
CA GLN A 641 9.73 22.49 -18.83
C GLN A 641 8.79 22.44 -20.03
N CYS A 642 8.97 23.30 -21.01
CA CYS A 642 8.16 23.31 -22.24
C CYS A 642 8.99 23.49 -23.50
N VAL A 643 8.39 23.04 -24.61
CA VAL A 643 8.91 23.21 -25.98
C VAL A 643 7.89 24.02 -26.75
N GLU A 644 8.29 25.14 -27.28
CA GLU A 644 7.49 25.98 -28.17
C GLU A 644 7.78 25.61 -29.64
N LEU A 645 6.72 25.34 -30.39
CA LEU A 645 6.78 25.06 -31.84
C LEU A 645 6.05 26.17 -32.56
N ILE A 646 6.73 26.88 -33.45
CA ILE A 646 6.16 28.00 -34.21
C ILE A 646 6.16 27.64 -35.71
N TYR A 647 4.98 27.52 -36.30
CA TYR A 647 4.76 27.32 -37.73
C TYR A 647 4.46 28.66 -38.38
N ASN A 648 5.40 29.19 -39.16
CA ASN A 648 5.20 30.40 -39.96
C ASN A 648 4.44 30.03 -41.22
N ILE A 649 3.30 30.64 -41.47
CA ILE A 649 2.35 30.21 -42.48
C ILE A 649 2.15 31.28 -43.58
N GLY A 650 1.65 32.45 -43.23
CA GLY A 650 1.41 33.55 -44.19
C GLY A 650 0.40 33.17 -45.29
N SER A 651 -0.68 32.46 -44.94
CA SER A 651 -1.67 31.97 -45.92
C SER A 651 -3.10 32.33 -45.57
N SER A 652 -3.90 32.60 -46.61
CA SER A 652 -5.36 32.74 -46.54
C SER A 652 -6.12 31.48 -46.93
N GLY A 653 -5.43 30.41 -47.34
CA GLY A 653 -6.02 29.12 -47.65
C GLY A 653 -6.03 28.14 -46.46
N SER A 654 -6.61 26.96 -46.69
CA SER A 654 -6.58 25.88 -45.70
C SER A 654 -5.16 25.46 -45.36
N ILE A 655 -4.89 25.33 -44.08
CA ILE A 655 -3.56 25.03 -43.53
C ILE A 655 -3.63 23.69 -42.82
N GLU A 656 -2.71 22.80 -43.12
CA GLU A 656 -2.59 21.51 -42.44
C GLU A 656 -1.24 21.40 -41.76
N ILE A 657 -1.27 21.12 -40.45
CA ILE A 657 -0.09 20.90 -39.62
C ILE A 657 -0.12 19.46 -39.10
N ASN A 658 0.92 18.72 -39.42
CA ASN A 658 1.04 17.31 -39.12
C ASN A 658 2.17 17.05 -38.10
N LEU A 659 1.83 16.36 -37.00
CA LEU A 659 2.73 15.92 -35.96
C LEU A 659 2.50 14.44 -35.64
N ALA A 660 3.56 13.68 -35.36
CA ALA A 660 3.42 12.43 -34.64
C ALA A 660 3.96 12.61 -33.23
N ILE A 661 3.19 12.21 -32.24
CA ILE A 661 3.54 12.35 -30.80
C ILE A 661 3.41 11.00 -30.14
N GLY A 662 4.34 10.70 -29.25
CA GLY A 662 4.29 9.45 -28.54
C GLY A 662 5.48 9.19 -27.64
N GLY A 663 5.63 7.92 -27.29
CA GLY A 663 6.74 7.47 -26.47
C GLY A 663 6.92 5.96 -26.56
N PHE A 664 8.04 5.50 -26.07
CA PHE A 664 8.38 4.10 -25.94
C PHE A 664 9.18 3.83 -24.68
N ILE A 665 9.08 2.61 -24.17
CA ILE A 665 9.91 2.16 -23.06
C ILE A 665 11.31 1.86 -23.63
N ALA A 666 12.32 2.56 -23.10
CA ALA A 666 13.68 2.40 -23.57
C ALA A 666 14.34 1.15 -22.97
N LYS A 667 14.91 0.27 -23.79
CA LYS A 667 15.72 -0.88 -23.31
C LYS A 667 16.99 -0.43 -22.58
N SER A 668 17.43 0.79 -22.85
CA SER A 668 18.62 1.41 -22.23
C SER A 668 18.47 2.91 -22.31
N MET A 669 18.76 3.61 -21.22
CA MET A 669 18.79 5.08 -21.19
C MET A 669 20.12 5.65 -21.69
N ASN A 670 20.97 4.82 -22.31
CA ASN A 670 22.18 5.29 -22.95
C ASN A 670 21.84 6.25 -24.12
N GLU A 671 22.39 7.46 -24.09
CA GLU A 671 22.13 8.50 -25.12
C GLU A 671 22.36 8.02 -26.55
N LYS A 672 23.40 7.21 -26.80
CA LYS A 672 23.68 6.66 -28.11
C LYS A 672 22.61 5.71 -28.61
N TYR A 673 22.05 4.88 -27.73
CA TYR A 673 20.93 3.97 -28.07
C TYR A 673 19.69 4.78 -28.43
N ILE A 674 19.36 5.75 -27.62
CA ILE A 674 18.20 6.63 -27.81
C ILE A 674 18.37 7.46 -29.08
N TYR A 675 19.56 8.02 -29.29
CA TYR A 675 19.87 8.78 -30.51
C TYR A 675 19.63 7.95 -31.77
N ASN A 676 20.11 6.70 -31.80
CA ASN A 676 19.90 5.80 -32.94
C ASN A 676 18.41 5.42 -33.10
N ALA A 677 17.69 5.22 -32.01
CA ALA A 677 16.27 4.94 -32.04
C ALA A 677 15.47 6.12 -32.62
N LEU A 678 15.79 7.36 -32.20
CA LEU A 678 15.13 8.58 -32.63
C LEU A 678 15.46 8.96 -34.09
N ALA A 679 16.70 8.74 -34.52
CA ALA A 679 17.16 9.13 -35.88
C ALA A 679 16.46 8.37 -37.00
N ASN A 680 15.94 7.17 -36.73
CA ASN A 680 15.29 6.30 -37.73
C ASN A 680 13.77 6.49 -37.81
N MET A 681 13.19 7.44 -37.07
CA MET A 681 11.75 7.65 -37.04
C MET A 681 11.30 8.75 -37.96
N THR A 682 10.18 8.52 -38.63
CA THR A 682 9.52 9.50 -39.50
C THR A 682 8.05 9.63 -39.15
N TYR A 683 7.41 10.75 -39.54
CA TYR A 683 5.97 10.96 -39.35
C TYR A 683 5.14 9.84 -39.95
N ALA A 684 5.49 9.37 -41.15
CA ALA A 684 4.75 8.32 -41.85
C ALA A 684 4.95 6.92 -41.26
N ARG A 685 6.07 6.70 -40.54
CA ARG A 685 6.43 5.44 -39.93
C ARG A 685 7.03 5.67 -38.56
N PRO A 686 6.24 6.09 -37.56
CA PRO A 686 6.69 6.16 -36.17
C PRO A 686 7.03 4.74 -35.72
N LYS A 687 8.14 4.58 -35.04
CA LYS A 687 8.55 3.28 -34.52
C LYS A 687 7.55 2.82 -33.48
N LEU A 688 7.07 1.62 -33.62
CA LEU A 688 6.24 0.97 -32.62
C LEU A 688 7.01 0.87 -31.28
N ALA A 689 6.28 0.86 -30.17
CA ALA A 689 6.83 0.51 -28.88
C ALA A 689 7.67 -0.77 -29.00
N SER A 690 8.78 -0.85 -28.25
CA SER A 690 9.67 -2.00 -28.35
C SER A 690 8.91 -3.31 -28.10
N GLU A 691 9.36 -4.44 -28.66
CA GLU A 691 8.73 -5.76 -28.53
C GLU A 691 8.46 -6.20 -27.07
N ASP A 692 9.15 -5.57 -26.10
CA ASP A 692 8.97 -5.84 -24.68
C ASP A 692 7.84 -5.02 -24.03
N ALA A 693 7.29 -4.03 -24.72
CA ALA A 693 6.17 -3.20 -24.27
C ALA A 693 4.89 -3.58 -25.02
N SER A 694 4.16 -4.56 -24.51
CA SER A 694 2.81 -4.81 -25.00
C SER A 694 1.87 -3.75 -24.44
N VAL A 695 1.62 -2.72 -25.22
CA VAL A 695 0.65 -1.67 -24.90
C VAL A 695 -0.75 -2.20 -25.16
N ARG A 696 -1.62 -2.17 -24.16
CA ARG A 696 -3.04 -2.52 -24.33
C ARG A 696 -3.85 -1.27 -24.66
N PHE A 697 -4.64 -1.38 -25.72
CA PHE A 697 -5.68 -0.39 -25.97
C PHE A 697 -6.76 -0.48 -24.89
N PHE A 698 -7.04 0.63 -24.21
CA PHE A 698 -8.07 0.70 -23.19
C PHE A 698 -9.32 1.38 -23.73
N ASP A 699 -10.33 0.59 -24.04
CA ASP A 699 -11.66 1.07 -24.38
C ASP A 699 -12.55 0.99 -23.13
N TYR A 700 -12.82 2.14 -22.50
CA TYR A 700 -13.62 2.20 -21.28
C TYR A 700 -15.05 1.67 -21.46
N ARG A 701 -15.65 1.86 -22.66
CA ARG A 701 -17.02 1.41 -22.94
C ARG A 701 -17.10 -0.10 -22.96
N ARG A 702 -16.19 -0.73 -23.71
CA ARG A 702 -16.09 -2.18 -23.78
C ARG A 702 -15.80 -2.77 -22.41
N VAL A 703 -14.86 -2.19 -21.69
CA VAL A 703 -14.51 -2.67 -20.33
C VAL A 703 -15.68 -2.55 -19.37
N MET A 704 -16.43 -1.45 -19.38
CA MET A 704 -17.61 -1.29 -18.54
C MET A 704 -18.70 -2.32 -18.86
N LEU A 705 -18.92 -2.60 -20.13
CA LEU A 705 -19.91 -3.59 -20.57
C LEU A 705 -19.47 -5.02 -20.24
N GLU A 706 -18.22 -5.39 -20.55
CA GLU A 706 -17.67 -6.71 -20.25
C GLU A 706 -17.62 -7.03 -18.76
N LYS A 707 -17.29 -6.05 -17.93
CA LYS A 707 -17.22 -6.20 -16.47
C LYS A 707 -18.57 -5.96 -15.78
N GLY A 708 -19.61 -5.55 -16.50
CA GLY A 708 -20.94 -5.31 -15.94
C GLY A 708 -20.98 -4.16 -14.94
N ILE A 709 -20.14 -3.14 -15.11
CA ILE A 709 -20.01 -2.04 -14.15
C ILE A 709 -21.30 -1.22 -14.15
N SER A 710 -21.90 -1.08 -12.99
CA SER A 710 -23.20 -0.40 -12.81
C SER A 710 -23.05 1.00 -12.21
N PHE A 711 -22.03 1.20 -11.36
CA PHE A 711 -21.80 2.47 -10.68
C PHE A 711 -20.33 2.80 -10.55
N ILE A 712 -20.04 4.11 -10.46
CA ILE A 712 -18.73 4.65 -10.10
C ILE A 712 -18.91 5.50 -8.84
N ALA A 713 -18.13 5.24 -7.81
CA ALA A 713 -18.17 5.96 -6.55
C ALA A 713 -16.78 6.40 -6.12
N PHE A 714 -16.56 7.69 -5.88
CA PHE A 714 -15.26 8.24 -5.52
C PHE A 714 -15.36 9.47 -4.63
N LYS A 715 -14.26 9.79 -3.95
CA LYS A 715 -14.13 11.02 -3.18
C LYS A 715 -13.88 12.21 -4.09
N ARG A 716 -14.61 13.30 -3.86
CA ARG A 716 -14.49 14.53 -4.64
C ARG A 716 -13.11 15.19 -4.56
N SER A 717 -12.34 14.88 -3.52
CA SER A 717 -10.96 15.34 -3.39
C SER A 717 -9.97 14.61 -4.29
N SER A 718 -10.33 13.40 -4.76
CA SER A 718 -9.44 12.54 -5.54
C SER A 718 -9.65 12.67 -7.04
N TYR A 719 -10.91 12.90 -7.47
CA TYR A 719 -11.26 12.92 -8.90
C TYR A 719 -12.24 14.04 -9.26
N SER A 720 -12.12 14.56 -10.48
CA SER A 720 -12.99 15.61 -11.00
C SER A 720 -14.41 15.09 -11.28
N LEU A 721 -15.43 15.79 -10.77
CA LEU A 721 -16.83 15.57 -11.11
C LEU A 721 -17.12 15.84 -12.58
N GLU A 722 -16.49 16.87 -13.12
CA GLU A 722 -16.78 17.42 -14.44
C GLU A 722 -16.58 16.38 -15.55
N LYS A 723 -15.54 15.58 -15.44
CA LYS A 723 -15.24 14.44 -16.31
C LYS A 723 -16.44 13.51 -16.51
N PHE A 724 -17.10 13.13 -15.40
CA PHE A 724 -18.26 12.22 -15.44
C PHE A 724 -19.55 12.93 -15.82
N MET A 725 -19.73 14.20 -15.42
CA MET A 725 -20.92 14.98 -15.71
C MET A 725 -21.05 15.34 -17.19
N ARG A 726 -19.94 15.52 -17.89
CA ARG A 726 -19.93 15.84 -19.33
C ARG A 726 -20.28 14.66 -20.22
N ASN A 727 -20.10 13.44 -19.73
CA ASN A 727 -20.31 12.23 -20.51
C ASN A 727 -21.73 11.68 -20.30
N PRO A 728 -22.57 11.56 -21.35
CA PRO A 728 -23.97 11.11 -21.26
C PRO A 728 -24.11 9.67 -20.76
N ALA A 729 -23.03 8.86 -20.79
CA ALA A 729 -23.02 7.51 -20.24
C ALA A 729 -23.11 7.48 -18.71
N PHE A 730 -22.91 8.61 -18.04
CA PHE A 730 -22.95 8.71 -16.59
C PHE A 730 -24.09 9.61 -16.10
N GLN A 731 -24.78 9.16 -15.06
CA GLN A 731 -25.81 9.91 -14.38
C GLN A 731 -25.44 10.08 -12.91
N LEU A 732 -25.30 11.32 -12.47
CA LEU A 732 -25.12 11.61 -11.05
C LEU A 732 -26.36 11.18 -10.27
N VAL A 733 -26.22 10.28 -9.29
CA VAL A 733 -27.33 9.75 -8.49
C VAL A 733 -27.19 10.05 -7.01
N PHE A 734 -25.97 10.36 -6.56
CA PHE A 734 -25.73 10.80 -5.17
C PHE A 734 -24.56 11.79 -5.15
N LEU A 735 -24.71 12.83 -4.34
CA LEU A 735 -23.70 13.85 -4.11
C LEU A 735 -23.80 14.37 -2.68
N ASN A 736 -22.68 14.39 -1.99
CA ASN A 736 -22.52 15.13 -0.74
C ASN A 736 -21.18 15.89 -0.74
N ASP A 737 -20.77 16.45 0.40
CA ASP A 737 -19.55 17.25 0.50
C ASP A 737 -18.28 16.48 0.17
N LYS A 738 -18.27 15.15 0.33
CA LYS A 738 -17.08 14.30 0.19
C LYS A 738 -17.14 13.30 -0.96
N VAL A 739 -18.32 12.82 -1.33
CA VAL A 739 -18.49 11.68 -2.25
C VAL A 739 -19.43 12.01 -3.38
N ALA A 740 -19.12 11.52 -4.56
CA ALA A 740 -20.01 11.47 -5.71
C ALA A 740 -20.22 10.02 -6.17
N ILE A 741 -21.48 9.71 -6.56
CA ILE A 741 -21.84 8.40 -7.13
C ILE A 741 -22.55 8.61 -8.45
N PHE A 742 -22.02 7.98 -9.49
CA PHE A 742 -22.60 7.98 -10.83
C PHE A 742 -23.13 6.60 -11.18
N LYS A 743 -24.34 6.58 -11.74
CA LYS A 743 -24.91 5.39 -12.38
C LYS A 743 -24.44 5.31 -13.82
N VAL A 744 -24.01 4.15 -14.27
CA VAL A 744 -23.63 3.89 -15.65
C VAL A 744 -24.86 3.59 -16.47
N ARG A 745 -25.07 4.32 -17.58
CA ARG A 745 -26.17 4.13 -18.54
C ARG A 745 -25.70 3.20 -19.67
N THR A 746 -25.96 1.93 -19.52
CA THR A 746 -25.52 0.90 -20.49
C THR A 746 -26.10 1.11 -21.90
N SER A 747 -27.29 1.73 -22.04
CA SER A 747 -27.85 2.11 -23.33
C SER A 747 -26.96 3.11 -24.07
N ALA A 748 -26.52 4.16 -23.40
CA ALA A 748 -25.66 5.18 -24.00
C ALA A 748 -24.29 4.61 -24.40
N LEU A 749 -23.76 3.64 -23.65
CA LEU A 749 -22.51 2.95 -24.01
C LEU A 749 -22.65 2.11 -25.30
N LYS A 750 -23.83 1.61 -25.61
CA LYS A 750 -24.11 0.79 -26.79
C LYS A 750 -24.42 1.63 -28.05
N GLU A 751 -25.11 2.75 -27.87
CA GLU A 751 -25.57 3.59 -28.99
C GLU A 751 -24.40 4.27 -29.73
N GLU A 752 -23.37 4.69 -29.01
CA GLU A 752 -22.18 5.28 -29.63
C GLU A 752 -21.29 4.25 -30.39
N GLY A 753 -21.41 2.95 -30.08
CA GLY A 753 -20.69 1.87 -30.77
C GLY A 753 -21.34 1.38 -32.06
N SER A 754 -22.56 1.80 -32.37
CA SER A 754 -23.31 1.38 -33.57
C SER A 754 -23.21 2.33 -34.78
N ILE A 755 -22.45 3.42 -34.65
CA ILE A 755 -22.15 4.35 -35.75
C ILE A 755 -20.76 4.00 -36.29
N GLY A 756 -20.67 2.87 -36.99
CA GLY A 756 -19.44 2.41 -37.64
C GLY A 756 -19.75 1.80 -38.98
#